data_858c9c7ea05f08ea48f673568062cc65
#
_entry.id   858c9c7ea05f08ea48f673568062cc65
#
_cell.length_a   1.000
_cell.length_b   1.000
_cell.length_c   1.000
_cell.angle_alpha   90.00
_cell.angle_beta   90.00
_cell.angle_gamma   90.00
#
_symmetry.space_group_name_H-M   'P 1'
#
loop_
_entity.id
_entity.type
_entity.pdbx_description
1 polymer ?
#
loop_
_entity_poly.entity_id
_entity_poly.type
_entity_poly.pdbx_seq_one_letter_code
_entity_poly.pdbx_strand_id
1 'polypeptide(L)'
;MKLREISVPVTSLHGVGESTAKLFSHLNIFTVGDLLSYWPRSFDDRTKLVPLRDFQHGKVNTVAKVVAHEWFGYGNMRTLKVIIEDFSARAELVCFNRPFLEKQLAIGFSVRVNGTFSMRYGNIQSSAFEAEPVPSETAAELESSFARTNSAEKYSEYFSTKKILAVYPLTAGLSQTAVRKAVARAIKEYAKGISDEIPEEIIAKHKLMHKPECIVAMHSPKTMQEAERARTTLIFEELYQFQIQIGLRSLAHRGKLPDDSIFASSSAIIEEASATRENSSGAPDSAAAKSTIETCFLDNLSPRQKKLLETLKFELTIDQKKVIAEMNADIDMSYDLKKPYAMARLLQGDVGSGKTLAAFFACLRVIDYGGQCAMLAPTELLARQHAENAAKLLQCADVSLAFLTGNLKASGRNKLLTELKNGNIQLVIGTHALFSHNVQYKDLRLAVIDEQHRFGVLQRNAILEKGRRAADTTAKPHVDSAGGASVESTAYITPNLLMMSATPIPQTLALSVFGDLDVSVIKSMPLGRLPIKTHLTKQGSEENVYRFVRAELQQGRQAYFVYPLIEQGETDEERGGTGLKSAEQMYEFLSKKIFPEYKVTLIHSKIEENEQREIMAQFNANKIQILVATSVVEVGVDVPNATCMVIEHAERFGLAALHQLRGRVGRGKFQSHCFLIYSAKLTEDGKARLKALYESTDGFFIAEEDLRLRGPGEVLGVQQSGYLTLSIADPVRDAAIMNVARTEAFEYIRRTHPGC
;
A
#
# COMPACT_ATOMS: atom_id res chain seq x y z
N MET A 1 19.44 26.06 -8.65
CA MET A 1 18.93 25.77 -7.28
C MET A 1 17.78 24.80 -7.42
N LYS A 2 17.78 23.70 -6.69
CA LYS A 2 16.66 22.73 -6.70
C LYS A 2 15.48 23.25 -5.89
N LEU A 3 14.25 22.83 -6.23
CA LEU A 3 13.05 23.27 -5.52
C LEU A 3 13.10 23.00 -4.01
N ARG A 4 13.63 21.84 -3.61
CA ARG A 4 13.78 21.43 -2.21
C ARG A 4 14.85 22.20 -1.43
N GLU A 5 15.74 22.91 -2.11
CA GLU A 5 16.80 23.73 -1.49
C GLU A 5 16.30 25.13 -1.10
N ILE A 6 15.08 25.50 -1.50
CA ILE A 6 14.47 26.80 -1.17
C ILE A 6 13.98 26.77 0.26
N SER A 7 14.84 27.08 1.20
CA SER A 7 14.56 27.14 2.66
C SER A 7 14.10 28.51 3.15
N VAL A 8 13.81 29.44 2.24
CA VAL A 8 13.34 30.81 2.57
C VAL A 8 11.97 30.70 3.26
N PRO A 9 11.77 31.31 4.46
CA PRO A 9 10.50 31.25 5.16
C PRO A 9 9.35 31.84 4.33
N VAL A 10 8.15 31.25 4.42
CA VAL A 10 6.97 31.75 3.67
C VAL A 10 6.56 33.17 4.07
N THR A 11 6.95 33.65 5.27
CA THR A 11 6.71 34.99 5.76
C THR A 11 7.53 36.07 5.01
N SER A 12 8.56 35.69 4.26
CA SER A 12 9.32 36.62 3.42
C SER A 12 8.54 37.09 2.19
N LEU A 13 7.49 36.36 1.81
CA LEU A 13 6.65 36.74 0.68
C LEU A 13 5.76 37.94 1.06
N HIS A 14 5.79 38.97 0.26
CA HIS A 14 4.94 40.15 0.47
C HIS A 14 3.45 39.77 0.60
N GLY A 15 2.80 40.14 1.69
CA GLY A 15 1.39 39.87 1.97
C GLY A 15 1.11 38.49 2.60
N VAL A 16 2.14 37.80 3.07
CA VAL A 16 2.03 36.65 3.97
C VAL A 16 2.49 37.10 5.36
N GLY A 17 1.54 37.54 6.20
CA GLY A 17 1.83 37.90 7.60
C GLY A 17 1.86 36.67 8.50
N GLU A 18 2.26 36.87 9.79
CA GLU A 18 2.38 35.81 10.79
C GLU A 18 1.10 34.97 10.97
N SER A 19 -0.08 35.63 10.93
CA SER A 19 -1.37 34.94 11.03
C SER A 19 -1.61 33.96 9.87
N THR A 20 -1.27 34.37 8.64
CA THR A 20 -1.38 33.51 7.45
C THR A 20 -0.33 32.39 7.46
N ALA A 21 0.88 32.70 7.89
CA ALA A 21 1.94 31.72 8.04
C ALA A 21 1.58 30.65 9.08
N LYS A 22 0.92 31.02 10.18
CA LYS A 22 0.38 30.06 11.15
C LYS A 22 -0.69 29.14 10.55
N LEU A 23 -1.53 29.63 9.62
CA LEU A 23 -2.47 28.79 8.91
C LEU A 23 -1.77 27.87 7.90
N PHE A 24 -0.71 28.33 7.25
CA PHE A 24 0.13 27.50 6.39
C PHE A 24 0.86 26.39 7.15
N SER A 25 1.31 26.64 8.40
CA SER A 25 1.97 25.63 9.20
C SER A 25 1.09 24.43 9.54
N HIS A 26 -0.25 24.59 9.61
CA HIS A 26 -1.20 23.49 9.75
C HIS A 26 -1.27 22.61 8.49
N LEU A 27 -0.77 23.09 7.36
CA LEU A 27 -0.63 22.35 6.10
C LEU A 27 0.82 21.89 5.85
N ASN A 28 1.68 21.97 6.85
CA ASN A 28 3.13 21.67 6.78
C ASN A 28 3.87 22.56 5.74
N ILE A 29 3.40 23.79 5.52
CA ILE A 29 4.03 24.77 4.63
C ILE A 29 4.77 25.79 5.50
N PHE A 30 6.09 25.72 5.52
CA PHE A 30 6.97 26.59 6.32
C PHE A 30 7.85 27.49 5.42
N THR A 31 8.24 26.96 4.26
CA THR A 31 9.16 27.60 3.33
C THR A 31 8.46 27.94 1.99
N VAL A 32 9.12 28.79 1.20
CA VAL A 32 8.68 29.06 -0.18
C VAL A 32 8.78 27.80 -1.05
N GLY A 33 9.76 26.93 -0.78
CA GLY A 33 9.87 25.62 -1.45
C GLY A 33 8.67 24.73 -1.17
N ASP A 34 8.21 24.66 0.11
CA ASP A 34 7.02 23.92 0.46
C ASP A 34 5.77 24.47 -0.23
N LEU A 35 5.64 25.81 -0.30
CA LEU A 35 4.52 26.46 -0.96
C LEU A 35 4.48 26.19 -2.47
N LEU A 36 5.62 26.21 -3.15
CA LEU A 36 5.73 25.89 -4.57
C LEU A 36 5.56 24.39 -4.86
N SER A 37 5.78 23.53 -3.85
CA SER A 37 5.52 22.09 -3.91
C SER A 37 4.11 21.71 -3.43
N TYR A 38 3.30 22.68 -3.03
CA TYR A 38 1.93 22.46 -2.56
C TYR A 38 0.99 22.36 -3.75
N TRP A 39 0.92 21.17 -4.35
CA TRP A 39 0.18 20.94 -5.59
C TRP A 39 -1.33 21.04 -5.41
N PRO A 40 -2.06 21.60 -6.42
CA PRO A 40 -3.52 21.67 -6.38
C PRO A 40 -4.13 20.26 -6.43
N ARG A 41 -5.22 20.06 -5.70
CA ARG A 41 -6.00 18.83 -5.71
C ARG A 41 -6.78 18.63 -7.01
N SER A 42 -7.26 19.73 -7.60
CA SER A 42 -8.06 19.76 -8.82
C SER A 42 -7.98 21.12 -9.48
N PHE A 43 -8.57 21.24 -10.66
CA PHE A 43 -8.68 22.48 -11.39
C PHE A 43 -10.15 22.86 -11.59
N ASP A 44 -10.45 24.15 -11.46
CA ASP A 44 -11.75 24.74 -11.78
C ASP A 44 -11.65 25.40 -13.17
N ASP A 45 -12.08 24.64 -14.18
CA ASP A 45 -12.03 25.09 -15.58
C ASP A 45 -13.20 26.04 -15.86
N ARG A 46 -12.91 27.34 -15.89
CA ARG A 46 -13.85 28.40 -16.21
C ARG A 46 -13.80 28.84 -17.68
N THR A 47 -13.14 28.07 -18.51
CA THR A 47 -13.07 28.33 -19.96
C THR A 47 -14.32 27.84 -20.68
N LYS A 48 -15.02 26.86 -20.11
CA LYS A 48 -16.24 26.28 -20.67
C LYS A 48 -17.49 26.90 -20.06
N LEU A 49 -18.43 27.27 -20.91
CA LEU A 49 -19.76 27.71 -20.47
C LEU A 49 -20.58 26.48 -20.08
N VAL A 50 -21.14 26.48 -18.87
CA VAL A 50 -22.13 25.49 -18.39
C VAL A 50 -23.37 26.27 -17.96
N PRO A 51 -24.48 26.24 -18.74
CA PRO A 51 -25.67 27.00 -18.44
C PRO A 51 -26.42 26.48 -17.21
N LEU A 52 -27.31 27.30 -16.65
CA LEU A 52 -28.10 26.95 -15.47
C LEU A 52 -28.91 25.67 -15.63
N ARG A 53 -29.43 25.39 -16.82
CA ARG A 53 -30.19 24.18 -17.12
C ARG A 53 -29.37 22.89 -16.90
N ASP A 54 -28.08 22.96 -17.15
CA ASP A 54 -27.18 21.79 -17.15
C ASP A 54 -26.50 21.58 -15.79
N PHE A 55 -27.06 22.12 -14.72
CA PHE A 55 -26.52 22.07 -13.34
C PHE A 55 -26.27 20.64 -12.81
N GLN A 56 -26.94 19.63 -13.37
CA GLN A 56 -26.77 18.22 -12.98
C GLN A 56 -25.47 17.61 -13.51
N HIS A 57 -24.86 18.19 -14.56
CA HIS A 57 -23.66 17.68 -15.21
C HIS A 57 -22.35 18.25 -14.64
N GLY A 58 -22.46 19.10 -13.59
CA GLY A 58 -21.27 19.67 -12.94
C GLY A 58 -21.50 21.07 -12.38
N LYS A 59 -20.41 21.81 -12.17
CA LYS A 59 -20.50 23.21 -11.75
C LYS A 59 -21.02 24.07 -12.90
N VAL A 60 -22.01 24.87 -12.60
CA VAL A 60 -22.51 25.92 -13.51
C VAL A 60 -21.43 27.00 -13.64
N ASN A 61 -21.18 27.43 -14.86
CA ASN A 61 -20.33 28.60 -15.18
C ASN A 61 -21.02 29.35 -16.31
N THR A 62 -21.75 30.39 -15.95
CA THR A 62 -22.60 31.14 -16.90
C THR A 62 -22.61 32.65 -16.60
N VAL A 63 -23.13 33.42 -17.53
CA VAL A 63 -23.50 34.81 -17.27
C VAL A 63 -25.01 34.89 -17.24
N ALA A 64 -25.52 35.45 -16.17
CA ALA A 64 -26.95 35.59 -15.92
C ALA A 64 -27.31 37.04 -15.57
N LYS A 65 -28.53 37.46 -15.87
CA LYS A 65 -29.07 38.74 -15.49
C LYS A 65 -29.73 38.65 -14.11
N VAL A 66 -29.47 39.59 -13.23
CA VAL A 66 -30.14 39.68 -11.94
C VAL A 66 -31.56 40.21 -12.18
N VAL A 67 -32.55 39.38 -11.87
CA VAL A 67 -33.96 39.69 -12.13
C VAL A 67 -34.65 40.32 -10.91
N ALA A 68 -34.39 39.78 -9.72
CA ALA A 68 -35.03 40.26 -8.49
C ALA A 68 -34.19 39.92 -7.23
N HIS A 69 -34.49 40.65 -6.18
CA HIS A 69 -34.04 40.37 -4.83
C HIS A 69 -35.22 40.01 -3.93
N GLU A 70 -35.10 38.99 -3.14
CA GLU A 70 -36.07 38.57 -2.14
C GLU A 70 -35.41 38.37 -0.79
N TRP A 71 -36.01 38.92 0.26
CA TRP A 71 -35.57 38.74 1.63
C TRP A 71 -36.53 37.82 2.36
N PHE A 72 -36.04 36.77 2.99
CA PHE A 72 -36.82 35.85 3.81
C PHE A 72 -36.18 35.65 5.18
N GLY A 73 -37.01 35.21 6.17
CA GLY A 73 -36.59 35.09 7.57
C GLY A 73 -36.81 36.36 8.38
N TYR A 74 -36.64 36.27 9.71
CA TYR A 74 -36.90 37.37 10.66
C TYR A 74 -35.64 37.69 11.48
N GLY A 75 -35.52 38.97 11.89
CA GLY A 75 -34.44 39.46 12.75
C GLY A 75 -33.04 39.29 12.14
N ASN A 76 -32.06 38.88 12.95
CA ASN A 76 -30.67 38.73 12.54
C ASN A 76 -30.42 37.52 11.61
N MET A 77 -31.42 36.68 11.35
CA MET A 77 -31.34 35.54 10.45
C MET A 77 -31.95 35.80 9.06
N ARG A 78 -32.13 37.07 8.68
CA ARG A 78 -32.60 37.41 7.34
C ARG A 78 -31.61 36.96 6.29
N THR A 79 -32.09 36.21 5.30
CA THR A 79 -31.31 35.68 4.19
C THR A 79 -31.76 36.33 2.89
N LEU A 80 -30.78 36.82 2.13
CA LEU A 80 -31.02 37.39 0.80
C LEU A 80 -31.06 36.25 -0.24
N LYS A 81 -32.12 36.24 -1.05
CA LYS A 81 -32.17 35.52 -2.31
C LYS A 81 -32.00 36.48 -3.48
N VAL A 82 -31.06 36.18 -4.36
CA VAL A 82 -30.88 36.89 -5.62
C VAL A 82 -31.35 35.96 -6.74
N ILE A 83 -32.38 36.38 -7.44
CA ILE A 83 -32.92 35.63 -8.59
C ILE A 83 -32.15 36.02 -9.82
N ILE A 84 -31.56 35.04 -10.48
CA ILE A 84 -30.79 35.20 -11.71
C ILE A 84 -31.43 34.41 -12.84
N GLU A 85 -31.26 34.89 -14.05
CA GLU A 85 -31.78 34.27 -15.25
C GLU A 85 -30.69 34.28 -16.35
N ASP A 86 -30.37 33.11 -16.89
CA ASP A 86 -29.58 33.01 -18.11
C ASP A 86 -30.49 32.61 -19.31
N PHE A 87 -29.89 32.39 -20.46
CA PHE A 87 -30.64 32.00 -21.68
C PHE A 87 -31.34 30.64 -21.55
N SER A 88 -31.06 29.86 -20.54
CA SER A 88 -31.51 28.46 -20.40
C SER A 88 -32.53 28.25 -19.27
N ALA A 89 -32.39 28.97 -18.16
CA ALA A 89 -33.21 28.78 -16.96
C ALA A 89 -33.10 29.96 -15.97
N ARG A 90 -33.98 29.93 -14.96
CA ARG A 90 -33.89 30.79 -13.75
C ARG A 90 -33.33 29.99 -12.58
N ALA A 91 -32.58 30.69 -11.72
CA ALA A 91 -32.05 30.10 -10.50
C ALA A 91 -32.01 31.10 -9.35
N GLU A 92 -31.96 30.62 -8.12
CA GLU A 92 -31.88 31.36 -6.89
C GLU A 92 -30.49 31.25 -6.25
N LEU A 93 -29.81 32.37 -6.01
CA LEU A 93 -28.61 32.46 -5.21
C LEU A 93 -28.98 32.77 -3.76
N VAL A 94 -28.77 31.80 -2.86
CA VAL A 94 -29.11 31.95 -1.44
C VAL A 94 -27.89 32.46 -0.68
N CYS A 95 -27.98 33.71 -0.19
CA CYS A 95 -26.87 34.47 0.39
C CYS A 95 -26.98 34.52 1.92
N PHE A 96 -26.48 33.52 2.61
CA PHE A 96 -26.41 33.48 4.07
C PHE A 96 -25.34 34.46 4.59
N ASN A 97 -25.71 35.38 5.50
CA ASN A 97 -24.81 36.40 6.10
C ASN A 97 -23.97 37.21 5.09
N ARG A 98 -24.54 37.49 3.91
CA ARG A 98 -23.88 38.28 2.85
C ARG A 98 -24.76 39.40 2.34
N PRO A 99 -25.21 40.35 3.20
CA PRO A 99 -26.11 41.45 2.78
C PRO A 99 -25.45 42.39 1.77
N PHE A 100 -24.12 42.48 1.76
CA PHE A 100 -23.37 43.32 0.81
C PHE A 100 -23.58 42.91 -0.65
N LEU A 101 -23.97 41.65 -0.91
CA LEU A 101 -24.23 41.16 -2.26
C LEU A 101 -25.43 41.83 -2.91
N GLU A 102 -26.39 42.35 -2.15
CA GLU A 102 -27.52 43.13 -2.69
C GLU A 102 -27.05 44.34 -3.52
N LYS A 103 -26.00 45.01 -3.02
CA LYS A 103 -25.43 46.18 -3.73
C LYS A 103 -24.50 45.76 -4.87
N GLN A 104 -23.78 44.66 -4.72
CA GLN A 104 -22.87 44.16 -5.76
C GLN A 104 -23.60 43.50 -6.93
N LEU A 105 -24.70 42.83 -6.67
CA LEU A 105 -25.51 42.13 -7.66
C LEU A 105 -26.83 42.89 -7.85
N ALA A 106 -26.77 44.17 -8.28
CA ALA A 106 -27.95 45.02 -8.43
C ALA A 106 -28.90 44.47 -9.54
N ILE A 107 -30.21 44.67 -9.34
CA ILE A 107 -31.23 44.25 -10.29
C ILE A 107 -30.97 44.90 -11.66
N GLY A 108 -31.09 44.10 -12.71
CA GLY A 108 -30.79 44.47 -14.09
C GLY A 108 -29.35 44.33 -14.53
N PHE A 109 -28.39 44.04 -13.61
CA PHE A 109 -26.99 43.83 -13.96
C PHE A 109 -26.75 42.41 -14.45
N SER A 110 -25.86 42.30 -15.43
CA SER A 110 -25.34 41.02 -15.84
C SER A 110 -24.20 40.59 -14.89
N VAL A 111 -24.29 39.37 -14.41
CA VAL A 111 -23.34 38.79 -13.44
C VAL A 111 -22.81 37.49 -13.96
N ARG A 112 -21.48 37.27 -13.83
CA ARG A 112 -20.88 35.96 -14.05
C ARG A 112 -21.06 35.14 -12.78
N VAL A 113 -21.61 33.95 -12.92
CA VAL A 113 -21.88 33.04 -11.81
C VAL A 113 -21.15 31.70 -12.03
N ASN A 114 -20.38 31.30 -11.02
CA ASN A 114 -19.76 29.99 -10.96
C ASN A 114 -20.16 29.32 -9.65
N GLY A 115 -20.72 28.12 -9.69
CA GLY A 115 -21.15 27.44 -8.47
C GLY A 115 -21.79 26.08 -8.69
N THR A 116 -22.06 25.40 -7.58
CA THR A 116 -22.79 24.13 -7.57
C THR A 116 -24.27 24.41 -7.27
N PHE A 117 -25.13 23.97 -8.17
CA PHE A 117 -26.58 24.17 -8.06
C PHE A 117 -27.27 22.84 -7.79
N SER A 118 -28.42 22.91 -7.13
CA SER A 118 -29.27 21.74 -6.86
C SER A 118 -30.73 22.12 -6.96
N MET A 119 -31.60 21.18 -7.31
CA MET A 119 -33.06 21.41 -7.28
C MET A 119 -33.55 21.35 -5.84
N ARG A 120 -34.18 22.41 -5.36
CA ARG A 120 -34.83 22.47 -4.04
C ARG A 120 -36.16 23.20 -4.17
N TYR A 121 -37.21 22.63 -3.61
CA TYR A 121 -38.57 23.18 -3.65
C TYR A 121 -39.05 23.59 -5.05
N GLY A 122 -38.64 22.82 -6.07
CA GLY A 122 -39.00 23.08 -7.46
C GLY A 122 -38.17 24.14 -8.19
N ASN A 123 -37.21 24.79 -7.49
CA ASN A 123 -36.32 25.81 -8.05
C ASN A 123 -34.87 25.36 -8.08
N ILE A 124 -34.13 25.82 -9.08
CA ILE A 124 -32.66 25.64 -9.15
C ILE A 124 -32.04 26.62 -8.16
N GLN A 125 -31.33 26.10 -7.14
CA GLN A 125 -30.77 26.94 -6.07
C GLN A 125 -29.29 26.64 -5.84
N SER A 126 -28.54 27.69 -5.45
CA SER A 126 -27.16 27.53 -4.97
C SER A 126 -26.92 28.42 -3.73
N SER A 127 -26.26 27.88 -2.73
CA SER A 127 -25.64 28.62 -1.61
C SER A 127 -24.10 28.64 -1.70
N ALA A 128 -23.53 27.81 -2.57
CA ALA A 128 -22.09 27.68 -2.80
C ALA A 128 -21.73 28.21 -4.20
N PHE A 129 -21.61 29.51 -4.31
CA PHE A 129 -21.38 30.22 -5.56
C PHE A 129 -20.40 31.38 -5.39
N GLU A 130 -19.74 31.73 -6.49
CA GLU A 130 -19.03 32.98 -6.72
C GLU A 130 -19.82 33.78 -7.79
N ALA A 131 -20.07 35.05 -7.56
CA ALA A 131 -20.74 35.93 -8.50
C ALA A 131 -19.99 37.25 -8.61
N GLU A 132 -19.70 37.66 -9.83
CA GLU A 132 -18.99 38.93 -10.14
C GLU A 132 -19.78 39.73 -11.18
N PRO A 133 -19.95 41.05 -10.99
CA PRO A 133 -20.61 41.89 -11.98
C PRO A 133 -19.76 41.95 -13.28
N VAL A 134 -20.44 41.89 -14.42
CA VAL A 134 -19.84 42.07 -15.74
C VAL A 134 -19.89 43.52 -16.14
N PRO A 135 -18.82 44.14 -16.70
CA PRO A 135 -18.82 45.52 -17.18
C PRO A 135 -19.94 45.78 -18.22
N SER A 136 -20.56 46.93 -18.16
CA SER A 136 -21.75 47.29 -18.97
C SER A 136 -21.49 47.25 -20.49
N GLU A 137 -20.28 47.58 -20.94
CA GLU A 137 -19.91 47.49 -22.36
C GLU A 137 -19.92 46.02 -22.86
N THR A 138 -19.42 45.10 -22.07
CA THR A 138 -19.45 43.69 -22.35
C THR A 138 -20.89 43.12 -22.27
N ALA A 139 -21.70 43.64 -21.39
CA ALA A 139 -23.11 43.24 -21.26
C ALA A 139 -23.98 43.62 -22.45
N ALA A 140 -23.74 44.82 -23.04
CA ALA A 140 -24.45 45.30 -24.23
C ALA A 140 -24.06 44.53 -25.52
N GLU A 141 -22.79 44.19 -25.64
CA GLU A 141 -22.32 43.30 -26.72
C GLU A 141 -22.94 41.91 -26.62
N LEU A 142 -23.15 41.43 -25.40
CA LEU A 142 -23.82 40.20 -25.05
C LEU A 142 -25.28 40.15 -25.46
N GLU A 143 -26.06 41.16 -25.08
CA GLU A 143 -27.46 41.25 -25.44
C GLU A 143 -27.66 41.32 -26.98
N SER A 144 -26.74 42.01 -27.68
CA SER A 144 -26.77 42.07 -29.16
C SER A 144 -26.37 40.75 -29.84
N SER A 145 -25.51 39.99 -29.24
CA SER A 145 -25.12 38.67 -29.74
C SER A 145 -26.17 37.59 -29.44
N PHE A 146 -26.88 37.69 -28.32
CA PHE A 146 -28.03 36.85 -27.96
C PHE A 146 -29.14 36.89 -29.01
N ALA A 147 -29.40 38.08 -29.52
CA ALA A 147 -30.44 38.27 -30.52
C ALA A 147 -30.10 37.72 -31.91
N ARG A 148 -28.83 37.38 -32.17
CA ARG A 148 -28.34 37.00 -33.51
C ARG A 148 -27.87 35.56 -33.71
N THR A 149 -27.66 34.78 -32.66
CA THR A 149 -27.04 33.44 -32.82
C THR A 149 -27.49 32.45 -31.76
N ASN A 150 -28.25 31.44 -32.17
CA ASN A 150 -28.63 30.27 -31.35
C ASN A 150 -27.49 29.21 -31.14
N SER A 151 -26.22 29.57 -31.27
CA SER A 151 -25.13 28.59 -31.16
C SER A 151 -24.28 28.82 -29.89
N ALA A 152 -24.25 27.78 -29.05
CA ALA A 152 -23.46 27.71 -27.80
C ALA A 152 -21.95 27.93 -28.02
N GLU A 153 -21.42 27.63 -29.22
CA GLU A 153 -19.99 27.77 -29.53
C GLU A 153 -19.48 29.20 -29.58
N LYS A 154 -20.22 30.12 -30.20
CA LYS A 154 -19.85 31.54 -30.22
C LYS A 154 -19.97 32.23 -28.85
N TYR A 155 -20.86 31.71 -28.00
CA TYR A 155 -21.03 32.15 -26.62
C TYR A 155 -19.76 31.85 -25.78
N SER A 156 -19.16 30.67 -25.97
CA SER A 156 -17.94 30.23 -25.29
C SER A 156 -16.75 31.18 -25.56
N GLU A 157 -16.64 31.73 -26.73
CA GLU A 157 -15.51 32.56 -27.15
C GLU A 157 -15.50 33.95 -26.49
N TYR A 158 -16.67 34.54 -26.28
CA TYR A 158 -16.85 35.84 -25.66
C TYR A 158 -16.81 35.81 -24.10
N PHE A 159 -17.21 34.69 -23.50
CA PHE A 159 -17.43 34.57 -22.04
C PHE A 159 -16.33 33.87 -21.27
N SER A 160 -15.41 33.26 -21.96
CA SER A 160 -14.29 32.60 -21.31
C SER A 160 -13.48 33.64 -20.53
N THR A 161 -13.44 33.54 -19.20
CA THR A 161 -12.45 34.24 -18.40
C THR A 161 -11.03 33.77 -18.75
N LYS A 162 -10.90 32.83 -19.71
CA LYS A 162 -9.65 32.15 -20.09
C LYS A 162 -8.81 31.72 -18.86
N LYS A 163 -9.47 31.43 -17.75
CA LYS A 163 -8.80 31.09 -16.49
C LYS A 163 -9.20 29.70 -16.02
N ILE A 164 -8.19 28.89 -15.89
CA ILE A 164 -8.25 27.64 -15.15
C ILE A 164 -7.67 27.95 -13.78
N LEU A 165 -8.46 27.74 -12.72
CA LEU A 165 -8.07 28.07 -11.36
C LEU A 165 -7.66 26.81 -10.62
N ALA A 166 -6.46 26.80 -10.07
CA ALA A 166 -6.01 25.74 -9.18
C ALA A 166 -6.83 25.71 -7.88
N VAL A 167 -7.27 24.53 -7.45
CA VAL A 167 -8.04 24.29 -6.22
C VAL A 167 -7.16 23.54 -5.24
N TYR A 168 -6.80 24.18 -4.13
CA TYR A 168 -5.93 23.62 -3.10
C TYR A 168 -6.72 22.99 -1.97
N PRO A 169 -6.21 21.97 -1.29
CA PRO A 169 -6.69 21.59 0.03
C PRO A 169 -6.56 22.77 1.00
N LEU A 170 -7.51 22.95 1.91
CA LEU A 170 -7.52 24.08 2.83
C LEU A 170 -7.69 23.60 4.29
N THR A 171 -7.22 24.44 5.21
CA THR A 171 -7.53 24.33 6.63
C THR A 171 -8.54 25.45 7.03
N ALA A 172 -9.18 25.30 8.19
CA ALA A 172 -10.12 26.29 8.70
C ALA A 172 -9.46 27.68 8.81
N GLY A 173 -10.12 28.69 8.24
CA GLY A 173 -9.64 30.08 8.22
C GLY A 173 -8.76 30.47 7.03
N LEU A 174 -8.31 29.51 6.20
CA LEU A 174 -7.53 29.80 4.98
C LEU A 174 -8.45 29.80 3.74
N SER A 175 -8.29 30.80 2.86
CA SER A 175 -9.09 30.90 1.63
C SER A 175 -8.29 30.50 0.39
N GLN A 176 -8.98 29.98 -0.66
CA GLN A 176 -8.37 29.68 -1.98
C GLN A 176 -7.64 30.91 -2.56
N THR A 177 -8.24 32.09 -2.41
CA THR A 177 -7.66 33.34 -2.92
C THR A 177 -6.36 33.69 -2.22
N ALA A 178 -6.24 33.45 -0.91
CA ALA A 178 -5.03 33.71 -0.15
C ALA A 178 -3.88 32.78 -0.62
N VAL A 179 -4.16 31.49 -0.78
CA VAL A 179 -3.18 30.52 -1.28
C VAL A 179 -2.74 30.86 -2.70
N ARG A 180 -3.68 31.10 -3.61
CA ARG A 180 -3.38 31.47 -5.00
C ARG A 180 -2.52 32.72 -5.10
N LYS A 181 -2.79 33.77 -4.28
CA LYS A 181 -1.99 35.00 -4.24
C LYS A 181 -0.57 34.75 -3.74
N ALA A 182 -0.42 33.95 -2.67
CA ALA A 182 0.89 33.62 -2.13
C ALA A 182 1.72 32.81 -3.15
N VAL A 183 1.15 31.78 -3.76
CA VAL A 183 1.76 30.95 -4.79
C VAL A 183 2.15 31.80 -6.02
N ALA A 184 1.27 32.68 -6.52
CA ALA A 184 1.57 33.54 -7.67
C ALA A 184 2.77 34.45 -7.41
N ARG A 185 2.96 34.94 -6.20
CA ARG A 185 4.12 35.72 -5.79
C ARG A 185 5.38 34.88 -5.73
N ALA A 186 5.29 33.71 -5.09
CA ALA A 186 6.40 32.76 -5.01
C ALA A 186 6.88 32.36 -6.40
N ILE A 187 6.00 32.10 -7.36
CA ILE A 187 6.32 31.82 -8.76
C ILE A 187 7.07 32.98 -9.38
N LYS A 188 6.54 34.20 -9.22
CA LYS A 188 7.15 35.40 -9.83
C LYS A 188 8.57 35.64 -9.34
N GLU A 189 8.85 35.39 -8.07
CA GLU A 189 10.13 35.68 -7.42
C GLU A 189 11.15 34.54 -7.59
N TYR A 190 10.71 33.29 -7.56
CA TYR A 190 11.61 32.13 -7.42
C TYR A 190 11.59 31.15 -8.61
N ALA A 191 10.50 31.05 -9.40
CA ALA A 191 10.37 29.99 -10.40
C ALA A 191 11.49 29.97 -11.44
N LYS A 192 11.95 31.13 -11.92
CA LYS A 192 12.99 31.24 -12.96
C LYS A 192 14.38 30.72 -12.52
N GLY A 193 14.64 30.66 -11.21
CA GLY A 193 15.91 30.20 -10.66
C GLY A 193 15.96 28.72 -10.32
N ILE A 194 14.87 27.98 -10.58
CA ILE A 194 14.76 26.56 -10.27
C ILE A 194 15.32 25.74 -11.43
N SER A 195 16.23 24.82 -11.14
CA SER A 195 16.83 23.89 -12.11
C SER A 195 16.10 22.55 -12.13
N ASP A 196 16.15 21.87 -13.26
CA ASP A 196 15.64 20.52 -13.42
C ASP A 196 16.38 19.52 -12.52
N GLU A 197 15.68 18.49 -12.05
CA GLU A 197 16.24 17.37 -11.31
C GLU A 197 16.41 16.12 -12.19
N ILE A 198 15.86 16.15 -13.40
CA ILE A 198 15.98 15.13 -14.43
C ILE A 198 17.06 15.56 -15.44
N PRO A 199 17.93 14.67 -15.92
CA PRO A 199 18.87 14.96 -17.00
C PRO A 199 18.17 15.44 -18.29
N GLU A 200 18.78 16.40 -18.96
CA GLU A 200 18.26 17.01 -20.20
C GLU A 200 17.93 15.99 -21.30
N GLU A 201 18.76 14.94 -21.42
CA GLU A 201 18.55 13.84 -22.37
C GLU A 201 17.21 13.13 -22.16
N ILE A 202 16.81 12.92 -20.89
CA ILE A 202 15.57 12.25 -20.51
C ILE A 202 14.38 13.18 -20.75
N ILE A 203 14.52 14.49 -20.43
CA ILE A 203 13.50 15.50 -20.70
C ILE A 203 13.17 15.52 -22.20
N ALA A 204 14.19 15.59 -23.05
CA ALA A 204 14.01 15.59 -24.50
C ALA A 204 13.43 14.28 -25.04
N LYS A 205 13.95 13.12 -24.56
CA LYS A 205 13.50 11.77 -24.97
C LYS A 205 12.00 11.55 -24.73
N HIS A 206 11.52 11.95 -23.56
CA HIS A 206 10.12 11.73 -23.14
C HIS A 206 9.22 12.97 -23.32
N LYS A 207 9.73 14.04 -23.95
CA LYS A 207 9.01 15.30 -24.20
C LYS A 207 8.40 15.88 -22.91
N LEU A 208 9.15 15.79 -21.80
CA LEU A 208 8.77 16.34 -20.53
C LEU A 208 8.89 17.87 -20.53
N MET A 209 8.32 18.53 -19.54
CA MET A 209 8.43 19.97 -19.36
C MET A 209 9.61 20.29 -18.43
N HIS A 210 10.24 21.44 -18.60
CA HIS A 210 11.24 21.93 -17.64
C HIS A 210 10.59 22.32 -16.30
N LYS A 211 11.30 22.14 -15.20
CA LYS A 211 10.77 22.36 -13.84
C LYS A 211 10.13 23.74 -13.63
N PRO A 212 10.75 24.85 -14.08
CA PRO A 212 10.12 26.16 -13.96
C PRO A 212 8.77 26.25 -14.68
N GLU A 213 8.66 25.66 -15.86
CA GLU A 213 7.44 25.63 -16.65
C GLU A 213 6.37 24.74 -15.97
N CYS A 214 6.78 23.57 -15.45
CA CYS A 214 5.89 22.69 -14.70
C CYS A 214 5.26 23.39 -13.49
N ILE A 215 6.05 24.12 -12.71
CA ILE A 215 5.57 24.83 -11.54
C ILE A 215 4.53 25.88 -11.97
N VAL A 216 4.81 26.64 -13.02
CA VAL A 216 3.86 27.63 -13.54
C VAL A 216 2.57 26.96 -14.03
N ALA A 217 2.71 25.90 -14.84
CA ALA A 217 1.58 25.18 -15.42
C ALA A 217 0.72 24.45 -14.38
N MET A 218 1.31 23.95 -13.30
CA MET A 218 0.56 23.32 -12.20
C MET A 218 -0.24 24.33 -11.39
N HIS A 219 0.25 25.54 -11.19
CA HIS A 219 -0.41 26.52 -10.36
C HIS A 219 -1.29 27.49 -11.13
N SER A 220 -0.99 27.73 -12.41
CA SER A 220 -1.69 28.67 -13.28
C SER A 220 -1.66 28.22 -14.75
N PRO A 221 -2.29 27.08 -15.08
CA PRO A 221 -2.28 26.54 -16.42
C PRO A 221 -3.09 27.40 -17.40
N LYS A 222 -2.65 27.47 -18.64
CA LYS A 222 -3.38 28.11 -19.74
C LYS A 222 -4.46 27.18 -20.32
N THR A 223 -4.16 25.87 -20.34
CA THR A 223 -5.09 24.83 -20.81
C THR A 223 -5.07 23.64 -19.86
N MET A 224 -6.14 22.84 -19.85
CA MET A 224 -6.17 21.58 -19.08
C MET A 224 -5.10 20.59 -19.55
N GLN A 225 -4.79 20.59 -20.84
CA GLN A 225 -3.72 19.75 -21.39
C GLN A 225 -2.34 20.16 -20.87
N GLU A 226 -2.09 21.45 -20.70
CA GLU A 226 -0.84 21.96 -20.10
C GLU A 226 -0.72 21.52 -18.63
N ALA A 227 -1.79 21.61 -17.86
CA ALA A 227 -1.83 21.12 -16.48
C ALA A 227 -1.56 19.62 -16.37
N GLU A 228 -2.15 18.82 -17.27
CA GLU A 228 -1.93 17.37 -17.30
C GLU A 228 -0.51 16.99 -17.70
N ARG A 229 0.07 17.67 -18.70
CA ARG A 229 1.48 17.49 -19.05
C ARG A 229 2.43 17.84 -17.91
N ALA A 230 2.18 18.94 -17.23
CA ALA A 230 2.96 19.34 -16.07
C ALA A 230 2.85 18.31 -14.94
N ARG A 231 1.63 17.83 -14.67
CA ARG A 231 1.38 16.78 -13.68
C ARG A 231 2.13 15.49 -14.03
N THR A 232 2.04 15.03 -15.28
CA THR A 232 2.75 13.83 -15.76
C THR A 232 4.26 13.98 -15.59
N THR A 233 4.82 15.15 -15.90
CA THR A 233 6.24 15.42 -15.71
C THR A 233 6.67 15.38 -14.25
N LEU A 234 5.88 15.96 -13.34
CA LEU A 234 6.17 15.93 -11.90
C LEU A 234 6.05 14.52 -11.31
N ILE A 235 5.07 13.75 -11.77
CA ILE A 235 4.93 12.33 -11.41
C ILE A 235 6.15 11.55 -11.87
N PHE A 236 6.58 11.74 -13.13
CA PHE A 236 7.78 11.10 -13.66
C PHE A 236 9.02 11.47 -12.84
N GLU A 237 9.20 12.72 -12.50
CA GLU A 237 10.34 13.20 -11.71
C GLU A 237 10.39 12.57 -10.32
N GLU A 238 9.26 12.56 -9.58
CA GLU A 238 9.21 11.92 -8.28
C GLU A 238 9.54 10.42 -8.36
N LEU A 239 8.96 9.72 -9.34
CA LEU A 239 9.20 8.30 -9.55
C LEU A 239 10.64 8.02 -10.00
N TYR A 240 11.21 8.86 -10.85
CA TYR A 240 12.61 8.76 -11.29
C TYR A 240 13.58 8.92 -10.11
N GLN A 241 13.41 9.96 -9.29
CA GLN A 241 14.22 10.18 -8.09
C GLN A 241 14.07 9.02 -7.08
N PHE A 242 12.88 8.51 -6.93
CA PHE A 242 12.60 7.35 -6.11
C PHE A 242 13.34 6.11 -6.60
N GLN A 243 13.32 5.84 -7.91
CA GLN A 243 14.01 4.69 -8.51
C GLN A 243 15.55 4.85 -8.46
N ILE A 244 16.09 6.05 -8.60
CA ILE A 244 17.52 6.33 -8.38
C ILE A 244 17.93 5.92 -6.96
N GLN A 245 17.15 6.29 -5.94
CA GLN A 245 17.47 5.93 -4.56
C GLN A 245 17.39 4.43 -4.31
N ILE A 246 16.39 3.75 -4.89
CA ILE A 246 16.28 2.29 -4.84
C ILE A 246 17.52 1.65 -5.48
N GLY A 247 17.89 2.07 -6.67
CA GLY A 247 19.05 1.54 -7.39
C GLY A 247 20.35 1.74 -6.63
N LEU A 248 20.61 2.93 -6.10
CA LEU A 248 21.82 3.21 -5.31
C LEU A 248 21.88 2.40 -4.01
N ARG A 249 20.74 2.21 -3.33
CA ARG A 249 20.67 1.32 -2.15
C ARG A 249 20.94 -0.13 -2.51
N SER A 250 20.34 -0.61 -3.61
CA SER A 250 20.59 -1.97 -4.08
C SER A 250 22.07 -2.19 -4.38
N LEU A 251 22.73 -1.25 -5.04
CA LEU A 251 24.18 -1.31 -5.26
C LEU A 251 24.98 -1.33 -3.97
N ALA A 252 24.63 -0.48 -3.00
CA ALA A 252 25.32 -0.41 -1.72
C ALA A 252 25.17 -1.70 -0.87
N HIS A 253 24.01 -2.38 -0.96
CA HIS A 253 23.73 -3.57 -0.16
C HIS A 253 24.02 -4.88 -0.90
N ARG A 254 23.79 -4.92 -2.20
CA ARG A 254 23.78 -6.14 -3.02
C ARG A 254 24.92 -6.20 -4.05
N GLY A 255 25.56 -5.07 -4.34
CA GLY A 255 26.54 -4.98 -5.42
C GLY A 255 25.96 -5.07 -6.85
N LYS A 256 24.62 -5.17 -7.00
CA LYS A 256 23.92 -5.15 -8.31
C LYS A 256 22.61 -4.38 -8.25
N LEU A 257 22.15 -3.93 -9.42
CA LEU A 257 20.80 -3.39 -9.56
C LEU A 257 19.74 -4.52 -9.47
N PRO A 258 18.51 -4.21 -9.06
CA PRO A 258 17.40 -5.16 -9.09
C PRO A 258 17.14 -5.65 -10.52
N ASP A 259 16.72 -6.92 -10.66
CA ASP A 259 16.50 -7.55 -11.96
C ASP A 259 15.26 -6.97 -12.68
N ASP A 260 15.44 -6.59 -13.95
CA ASP A 260 14.37 -6.02 -14.79
C ASP A 260 13.54 -7.09 -15.52
N SER A 261 13.94 -8.37 -15.47
CA SER A 261 13.28 -9.47 -16.20
C SER A 261 11.80 -9.66 -15.82
N ILE A 262 11.41 -9.28 -14.61
CA ILE A 262 10.03 -9.36 -14.13
C ILE A 262 9.11 -8.34 -14.84
N PHE A 263 9.66 -7.22 -15.34
CA PHE A 263 8.90 -6.16 -16.03
C PHE A 263 8.68 -6.45 -17.51
N ALA A 264 9.63 -7.13 -18.16
CA ALA A 264 9.50 -7.51 -19.56
C ALA A 264 8.31 -8.45 -19.82
N SER A 265 7.98 -9.31 -18.84
CA SER A 265 6.81 -10.19 -18.91
C SER A 265 5.48 -9.46 -18.65
N SER A 266 5.48 -8.36 -17.90
CA SER A 266 4.25 -7.62 -17.58
C SER A 266 3.82 -6.68 -18.70
N SER A 267 4.75 -6.06 -19.43
CA SER A 267 4.44 -5.22 -20.59
C SER A 267 3.91 -6.04 -21.76
N ALA A 268 4.44 -7.25 -21.98
CA ALA A 268 3.91 -8.19 -22.99
C ALA A 268 2.47 -8.64 -22.67
N ILE A 269 2.14 -8.86 -21.39
CA ILE A 269 0.78 -9.25 -20.97
C ILE A 269 -0.21 -8.10 -21.14
N ILE A 270 0.18 -6.85 -20.95
CA ILE A 270 -0.69 -5.67 -21.13
C ILE A 270 -0.92 -5.40 -22.62
N GLU A 271 0.07 -5.57 -23.47
CA GLU A 271 -0.08 -5.48 -24.95
C GLU A 271 -0.90 -6.66 -25.51
N GLU A 272 -0.73 -7.89 -25.01
CA GLU A 272 -1.55 -9.04 -25.41
C GLU A 272 -3.00 -8.93 -24.90
N ALA A 273 -3.26 -8.39 -23.70
CA ALA A 273 -4.63 -8.20 -23.21
C ALA A 273 -5.40 -7.11 -23.95
N SER A 274 -4.72 -6.18 -24.61
CA SER A 274 -5.32 -5.17 -25.49
C SER A 274 -5.49 -5.65 -26.95
N ALA A 275 -4.72 -6.67 -27.39
CA ALA A 275 -4.68 -7.12 -28.79
C ALA A 275 -5.45 -8.42 -29.07
N THR A 276 -5.85 -9.20 -28.04
CA THR A 276 -6.49 -10.52 -28.26
C THR A 276 -7.86 -10.65 -27.60
N ARG A 277 -8.83 -10.00 -28.22
CA ARG A 277 -10.21 -10.53 -28.28
C ARG A 277 -10.47 -11.11 -29.66
N GLU A 278 -9.60 -11.94 -30.19
CA GLU A 278 -9.93 -12.86 -31.31
C GLU A 278 -8.76 -13.80 -31.60
N ASN A 279 -9.02 -15.09 -31.38
CA ASN A 279 -8.33 -16.26 -31.98
C ASN A 279 -6.84 -16.49 -31.71
N SER A 280 -6.50 -17.44 -30.85
CA SER A 280 -5.90 -18.72 -31.32
C SER A 280 -5.42 -19.60 -30.18
N SER A 281 -5.83 -20.84 -30.20
CA SER A 281 -5.31 -22.02 -29.53
C SER A 281 -3.85 -22.28 -29.95
N GLY A 282 -2.91 -22.14 -28.99
CA GLY A 282 -1.51 -22.51 -29.22
C GLY A 282 -0.70 -22.27 -27.94
N ALA A 283 -0.85 -23.18 -26.94
CA ALA A 283 0.05 -23.19 -25.78
C ALA A 283 1.44 -23.69 -26.22
N PRO A 284 2.56 -22.99 -25.89
CA PRO A 284 3.89 -23.52 -26.07
C PRO A 284 4.08 -24.72 -25.16
N ASP A 285 4.80 -25.73 -25.64
CA ASP A 285 5.09 -27.02 -25.01
C ASP A 285 5.42 -26.93 -23.50
N SER A 286 4.42 -27.13 -22.66
CA SER A 286 4.52 -27.08 -21.20
C SER A 286 5.37 -28.21 -20.61
N ALA A 287 5.63 -29.27 -21.37
CA ALA A 287 6.37 -30.45 -20.95
C ALA A 287 7.90 -30.23 -20.98
N ALA A 288 8.43 -29.55 -22.01
CA ALA A 288 9.87 -29.27 -22.13
C ALA A 288 10.35 -28.26 -21.06
N ALA A 289 9.57 -27.22 -20.79
CA ALA A 289 9.87 -26.25 -19.75
C ALA A 289 9.84 -26.87 -18.34
N LYS A 290 8.91 -27.79 -18.07
CA LYS A 290 8.83 -28.54 -16.81
C LYS A 290 10.04 -29.43 -16.60
N SER A 291 10.49 -30.16 -17.63
CA SER A 291 11.67 -31.03 -17.59
C SER A 291 12.93 -30.21 -17.31
N THR A 292 13.10 -29.06 -17.92
CA THR A 292 14.28 -28.20 -17.71
C THR A 292 14.36 -27.65 -16.28
N ILE A 293 13.23 -27.22 -15.70
CA ILE A 293 13.18 -26.75 -14.30
C ILE A 293 13.51 -27.89 -13.34
N GLU A 294 13.02 -29.07 -13.60
CA GLU A 294 13.21 -30.24 -12.73
C GLU A 294 14.68 -30.72 -12.73
N THR A 295 15.30 -30.77 -13.88
CA THR A 295 16.72 -31.13 -14.03
C THR A 295 17.61 -30.08 -13.34
N CYS A 296 17.38 -28.81 -13.62
CA CYS A 296 18.13 -27.70 -13.02
C CYS A 296 17.97 -27.63 -11.48
N PHE A 297 16.79 -27.95 -10.95
CA PHE A 297 16.55 -28.04 -9.51
C PHE A 297 17.34 -29.19 -8.86
N LEU A 298 17.27 -30.40 -9.40
CA LEU A 298 17.90 -31.57 -8.81
C LEU A 298 19.43 -31.49 -8.83
N ASP A 299 20.01 -30.99 -9.93
CA ASP A 299 21.44 -30.82 -10.10
C ASP A 299 22.04 -29.78 -9.15
N ASN A 300 21.24 -28.78 -8.76
CA ASN A 300 21.68 -27.65 -7.92
C ASN A 300 21.40 -27.84 -6.42
N LEU A 301 21.00 -29.03 -5.95
CA LEU A 301 20.74 -29.24 -4.52
C LEU A 301 22.03 -29.56 -3.76
N SER A 302 22.20 -28.91 -2.59
CA SER A 302 23.29 -29.22 -1.65
C SER A 302 23.04 -30.52 -0.88
N PRO A 303 24.05 -31.09 -0.23
CA PRO A 303 23.93 -32.40 0.46
C PRO A 303 22.78 -32.46 1.48
N ARG A 304 22.63 -31.40 2.31
CA ARG A 304 21.54 -31.34 3.30
C ARG A 304 20.17 -31.11 2.67
N GLN A 305 20.12 -30.36 1.58
CA GLN A 305 18.87 -30.16 0.81
C GLN A 305 18.39 -31.48 0.19
N LYS A 306 19.29 -32.33 -0.32
CA LYS A 306 18.96 -33.67 -0.85
C LYS A 306 18.36 -34.56 0.23
N LYS A 307 18.99 -34.61 1.43
CA LYS A 307 18.45 -35.36 2.57
C LYS A 307 17.06 -34.91 2.98
N LEU A 308 16.82 -33.59 3.00
CA LEU A 308 15.48 -33.04 3.29
C LEU A 308 14.47 -33.49 2.23
N LEU A 309 14.82 -33.37 0.93
CA LEU A 309 13.94 -33.73 -0.17
C LEU A 309 13.52 -35.21 -0.11
N GLU A 310 14.44 -36.09 0.18
CA GLU A 310 14.19 -37.54 0.33
C GLU A 310 13.25 -37.87 1.51
N THR A 311 13.23 -37.04 2.53
CA THR A 311 12.41 -37.23 3.73
C THR A 311 10.97 -36.72 3.57
N LEU A 312 10.73 -35.85 2.57
CA LEU A 312 9.40 -35.30 2.31
C LEU A 312 8.44 -36.40 1.83
N LYS A 313 7.26 -36.46 2.43
CA LYS A 313 6.19 -37.42 2.06
C LYS A 313 5.29 -36.90 0.91
N PHE A 314 5.67 -35.83 0.27
CA PHE A 314 4.93 -35.19 -0.81
C PHE A 314 5.92 -34.54 -1.80
N GLU A 315 5.48 -34.34 -3.03
CA GLU A 315 6.28 -33.67 -4.05
C GLU A 315 6.18 -32.16 -3.94
N LEU A 316 7.30 -31.48 -4.18
CA LEU A 316 7.33 -30.02 -4.29
C LEU A 316 6.62 -29.57 -5.58
N THR A 317 5.87 -28.47 -5.49
CA THR A 317 5.28 -27.87 -6.68
C THR A 317 6.35 -27.27 -7.59
N ILE A 318 6.02 -27.04 -8.86
CA ILE A 318 6.94 -26.46 -9.84
C ILE A 318 7.42 -25.07 -9.39
N ASP A 319 6.52 -24.26 -8.83
CA ASP A 319 6.89 -22.94 -8.32
C ASP A 319 7.82 -23.02 -7.12
N GLN A 320 7.62 -24.00 -6.21
CA GLN A 320 8.53 -24.22 -5.09
C GLN A 320 9.91 -24.65 -5.58
N LYS A 321 10.01 -25.58 -6.54
CA LYS A 321 11.28 -26.00 -7.16
C LYS A 321 12.00 -24.81 -7.80
N LYS A 322 11.27 -23.98 -8.56
CA LYS A 322 11.79 -22.76 -9.20
C LYS A 322 12.35 -21.78 -8.18
N VAL A 323 11.57 -21.45 -7.16
CA VAL A 323 11.96 -20.48 -6.12
C VAL A 323 13.17 -20.95 -5.33
N ILE A 324 13.25 -22.24 -5.00
CA ILE A 324 14.43 -22.84 -4.32
C ILE A 324 15.66 -22.71 -5.22
N ALA A 325 15.54 -22.99 -6.52
CA ALA A 325 16.66 -22.84 -7.46
C ALA A 325 17.13 -21.37 -7.57
N GLU A 326 16.21 -20.40 -7.63
CA GLU A 326 16.52 -18.97 -7.62
C GLU A 326 17.29 -18.56 -6.35
N MET A 327 16.81 -18.99 -5.18
CA MET A 327 17.47 -18.69 -3.90
C MET A 327 18.85 -19.37 -3.80
N ASN A 328 18.99 -20.61 -4.27
CA ASN A 328 20.27 -21.30 -4.28
C ASN A 328 21.29 -20.53 -5.14
N ALA A 329 20.91 -20.10 -6.35
CA ALA A 329 21.80 -19.34 -7.23
C ALA A 329 22.24 -18.00 -6.58
N ASP A 330 21.33 -17.29 -5.93
CA ASP A 330 21.66 -16.05 -5.21
C ASP A 330 22.59 -16.30 -4.02
N ILE A 331 22.33 -17.37 -3.23
CA ILE A 331 23.18 -17.74 -2.10
C ILE A 331 24.57 -18.10 -2.59
N ASP A 332 24.70 -18.92 -3.65
CA ASP A 332 26.00 -19.30 -4.23
C ASP A 332 26.80 -18.07 -4.66
N MET A 333 26.15 -17.11 -5.33
CA MET A 333 26.80 -15.84 -5.68
C MET A 333 27.28 -15.05 -4.46
N SER A 334 26.58 -15.14 -3.32
CA SER A 334 26.97 -14.44 -2.10
C SER A 334 28.24 -15.02 -1.43
N TYR A 335 28.67 -16.21 -1.82
CA TYR A 335 29.91 -16.83 -1.38
C TYR A 335 31.06 -16.66 -2.38
N ASP A 336 30.82 -16.10 -3.57
CA ASP A 336 31.89 -15.71 -4.50
C ASP A 336 32.53 -14.40 -4.02
N LEU A 337 33.70 -14.51 -3.37
CA LEU A 337 34.42 -13.39 -2.78
C LEU A 337 34.97 -12.38 -3.84
N LYS A 338 34.88 -12.69 -5.11
CA LYS A 338 35.35 -11.77 -6.19
C LYS A 338 34.41 -10.61 -6.41
N LYS A 339 33.15 -10.72 -6.03
CA LYS A 339 32.14 -9.65 -6.15
C LYS A 339 31.34 -9.56 -4.84
N PRO A 340 31.29 -8.39 -4.19
CA PRO A 340 30.43 -8.21 -3.01
C PRO A 340 28.97 -8.33 -3.45
N TYR A 341 28.34 -9.45 -3.13
CA TYR A 341 26.93 -9.72 -3.41
C TYR A 341 26.24 -10.27 -2.17
N ALA A 342 25.03 -9.83 -1.89
CA ALA A 342 24.13 -10.42 -0.92
C ALA A 342 22.72 -10.54 -1.51
N MET A 343 22.12 -11.71 -1.38
CA MET A 343 20.72 -11.91 -1.73
C MET A 343 19.84 -10.99 -0.89
N ALA A 344 18.93 -10.29 -1.53
CA ALA A 344 17.83 -9.59 -0.88
C ALA A 344 16.55 -9.91 -1.64
N ARG A 345 15.73 -10.83 -1.08
CA ARG A 345 14.60 -11.44 -1.81
C ARG A 345 13.32 -11.43 -1.01
N LEU A 346 12.21 -11.12 -1.68
CA LEU A 346 10.85 -11.20 -1.16
C LEU A 346 10.17 -12.45 -1.73
N LEU A 347 9.86 -13.40 -0.85
CA LEU A 347 9.12 -14.62 -1.18
C LEU A 347 7.63 -14.40 -0.89
N GLN A 348 6.85 -14.33 -1.95
CA GLN A 348 5.40 -14.18 -1.88
C GLN A 348 4.68 -15.50 -2.20
N GLY A 349 3.53 -15.66 -1.61
CA GLY A 349 2.65 -16.79 -1.88
C GLY A 349 1.48 -16.79 -0.92
N ASP A 350 0.40 -17.41 -1.30
CA ASP A 350 -0.80 -17.50 -0.47
C ASP A 350 -0.56 -18.30 0.82
N VAL A 351 -1.50 -18.21 1.75
CA VAL A 351 -1.45 -18.97 3.01
C VAL A 351 -1.41 -20.47 2.72
N GLY A 352 -0.37 -21.14 3.22
CA GLY A 352 -0.17 -22.58 3.00
C GLY A 352 0.46 -22.97 1.66
N SER A 353 1.03 -22.05 0.88
CA SER A 353 1.78 -22.33 -0.35
C SER A 353 3.16 -22.98 -0.11
N GLY A 354 3.62 -23.10 1.15
CA GLY A 354 4.87 -23.74 1.52
C GLY A 354 6.09 -22.81 1.57
N LYS A 355 5.92 -21.51 1.76
CA LYS A 355 6.99 -20.52 1.90
C LYS A 355 8.03 -20.91 2.96
N THR A 356 7.57 -21.35 4.14
CA THR A 356 8.45 -21.76 5.24
C THR A 356 9.35 -22.94 4.85
N LEU A 357 8.82 -23.88 4.07
CA LEU A 357 9.61 -25.01 3.56
C LEU A 357 10.72 -24.53 2.60
N ALA A 358 10.36 -23.62 1.67
CA ALA A 358 11.36 -23.02 0.77
C ALA A 358 12.44 -22.24 1.55
N ALA A 359 12.06 -21.54 2.62
CA ALA A 359 13.03 -20.88 3.50
C ALA A 359 13.96 -21.87 4.22
N PHE A 360 13.47 -23.05 4.62
CA PHE A 360 14.34 -24.07 5.19
C PHE A 360 15.34 -24.61 4.17
N PHE A 361 14.96 -24.77 2.89
CA PHE A 361 15.94 -25.10 1.84
C PHE A 361 17.03 -24.04 1.74
N ALA A 362 16.69 -22.76 1.77
CA ALA A 362 17.69 -21.68 1.78
C ALA A 362 18.59 -21.72 3.01
N CYS A 363 18.04 -21.98 4.22
CA CYS A 363 18.83 -22.17 5.43
C CYS A 363 19.83 -23.34 5.28
N LEU A 364 19.39 -24.49 4.76
CA LEU A 364 20.26 -25.65 4.56
C LEU A 364 21.40 -25.35 3.58
N ARG A 365 21.15 -24.59 2.51
CA ARG A 365 22.20 -24.17 1.57
C ARG A 365 23.30 -23.38 2.26
N VAL A 366 22.90 -22.39 3.08
CA VAL A 366 23.85 -21.56 3.86
C VAL A 366 24.61 -22.37 4.90
N ILE A 367 23.94 -23.31 5.57
CA ILE A 367 24.56 -24.21 6.57
C ILE A 367 25.59 -25.13 5.91
N ASP A 368 25.35 -25.61 4.69
CA ASP A 368 26.32 -26.41 3.93
C ASP A 368 27.58 -25.61 3.57
N TYR A 369 27.48 -24.30 3.43
CA TYR A 369 28.64 -23.39 3.33
C TYR A 369 29.29 -23.03 4.69
N GLY A 370 28.76 -23.55 5.82
CA GLY A 370 29.27 -23.27 7.17
C GLY A 370 28.74 -22.01 7.82
N GLY A 371 27.80 -21.28 7.20
CA GLY A 371 27.18 -20.07 7.74
C GLY A 371 26.07 -20.35 8.76
N GLN A 372 25.74 -19.34 9.54
CA GLN A 372 24.60 -19.36 10.48
C GLN A 372 23.38 -18.67 9.88
N CYS A 373 22.20 -19.15 10.27
CA CYS A 373 20.91 -18.61 9.86
C CYS A 373 20.10 -18.11 11.06
N ALA A 374 19.40 -17.00 10.87
CA ALA A 374 18.43 -16.48 11.84
C ALA A 374 17.05 -16.38 11.19
N MET A 375 16.01 -16.96 11.82
CA MET A 375 14.63 -16.86 11.36
C MET A 375 13.79 -16.13 12.36
N LEU A 376 13.21 -14.99 11.93
CA LEU A 376 12.43 -14.08 12.74
C LEU A 376 10.94 -14.25 12.46
N ALA A 377 10.15 -14.35 13.53
CA ALA A 377 8.70 -14.29 13.47
C ALA A 377 8.14 -13.18 14.38
N PRO A 378 6.99 -12.58 14.06
CA PRO A 378 6.46 -11.43 14.78
C PRO A 378 5.96 -11.76 16.18
N THR A 379 5.57 -13.00 16.44
CA THR A 379 5.05 -13.46 17.73
C THR A 379 5.80 -14.69 18.23
N GLU A 380 5.83 -14.90 19.55
CA GLU A 380 6.44 -16.10 20.15
C GLU A 380 5.76 -17.37 19.71
N LEU A 381 4.43 -17.34 19.56
CA LEU A 381 3.65 -18.50 19.13
C LEU A 381 4.04 -18.96 17.72
N LEU A 382 4.20 -18.03 16.78
CA LEU A 382 4.61 -18.33 15.40
C LEU A 382 6.09 -18.78 15.36
N ALA A 383 6.96 -18.12 16.12
CA ALA A 383 8.36 -18.50 16.22
C ALA A 383 8.51 -19.93 16.76
N ARG A 384 7.73 -20.30 17.76
CA ARG A 384 7.69 -21.67 18.31
C ARG A 384 7.21 -22.69 17.29
N GLN A 385 6.13 -22.37 16.57
CA GLN A 385 5.64 -23.24 15.51
C GLN A 385 6.71 -23.47 14.42
N HIS A 386 7.43 -22.44 14.03
CA HIS A 386 8.55 -22.56 13.10
C HIS A 386 9.67 -23.43 13.69
N ALA A 387 10.00 -23.27 14.97
CA ALA A 387 11.03 -24.08 15.64
C ALA A 387 10.63 -25.56 15.74
N GLU A 388 9.37 -25.86 16.06
CA GLU A 388 8.85 -27.23 16.10
C GLU A 388 8.82 -27.88 14.72
N ASN A 389 8.42 -27.13 13.69
CA ASN A 389 8.43 -27.60 12.32
C ASN A 389 9.87 -27.82 11.81
N ALA A 390 10.78 -26.89 12.13
CA ALA A 390 12.19 -27.05 11.81
C ALA A 390 12.80 -28.28 12.50
N ALA A 391 12.51 -28.48 13.80
CA ALA A 391 13.00 -29.64 14.55
C ALA A 391 12.52 -30.96 13.93
N LYS A 392 11.30 -31.04 13.43
CA LYS A 392 10.75 -32.22 12.76
C LYS A 392 11.32 -32.43 11.37
N LEU A 393 11.37 -31.37 10.55
CA LEU A 393 11.77 -31.48 9.14
C LEU A 393 13.27 -31.56 8.95
N LEU A 394 14.05 -30.84 9.76
CA LEU A 394 15.52 -30.77 9.61
C LEU A 394 16.27 -31.80 10.44
N GLN A 395 15.59 -32.70 11.15
CA GLN A 395 16.20 -33.77 11.91
C GLN A 395 17.08 -34.67 11.01
N CYS A 396 16.63 -34.95 9.79
CA CYS A 396 17.37 -35.74 8.78
C CYS A 396 18.68 -35.09 8.31
N ALA A 397 18.77 -33.74 8.41
CA ALA A 397 19.89 -32.95 7.92
C ALA A 397 20.94 -32.62 9.01
N ASP A 398 20.78 -33.13 10.22
CA ASP A 398 21.67 -32.91 11.37
C ASP A 398 22.03 -31.44 11.59
N VAL A 399 20.98 -30.63 11.80
CA VAL A 399 21.07 -29.17 12.02
C VAL A 399 20.98 -28.85 13.49
N SER A 400 21.98 -28.13 14.03
CA SER A 400 21.94 -27.57 15.39
C SER A 400 20.98 -26.37 15.46
N LEU A 401 19.83 -26.59 16.10
CA LEU A 401 18.73 -25.65 16.18
C LEU A 401 18.60 -25.04 17.57
N ALA A 402 18.32 -23.72 17.66
CA ALA A 402 17.99 -23.06 18.91
C ALA A 402 16.73 -22.18 18.78
N PHE A 403 16.05 -22.00 19.90
CA PHE A 403 14.88 -21.13 20.02
C PHE A 403 15.18 -20.00 21.03
N LEU A 404 15.06 -18.74 20.59
CA LEU A 404 15.36 -17.56 21.38
C LEU A 404 14.19 -16.56 21.42
N THR A 405 13.63 -16.36 22.63
CA THR A 405 12.59 -15.35 22.89
C THR A 405 12.96 -14.48 24.08
N GLY A 406 12.16 -13.44 24.32
CA GLY A 406 12.36 -12.52 25.45
C GLY A 406 12.22 -13.18 26.83
N ASN A 407 11.40 -14.25 26.92
CA ASN A 407 10.96 -14.87 28.19
C ASN A 407 11.86 -16.03 28.69
N LEU A 408 13.04 -16.25 28.09
CA LEU A 408 13.96 -17.29 28.53
C LEU A 408 14.60 -16.95 29.87
N LYS A 409 14.68 -17.95 30.80
CA LYS A 409 15.41 -17.82 32.06
C LYS A 409 16.88 -17.45 31.82
N ALA A 410 17.44 -16.56 32.63
CA ALA A 410 18.78 -15.98 32.43
C ALA A 410 19.90 -17.01 32.24
N SER A 411 19.89 -18.12 33.00
CA SER A 411 20.92 -19.16 32.91
C SER A 411 20.91 -19.90 31.57
N GLY A 412 19.73 -20.27 31.08
CA GLY A 412 19.57 -20.94 29.77
C GLY A 412 19.90 -20.00 28.63
N ARG A 413 19.51 -18.72 28.73
CA ARG A 413 19.81 -17.69 27.75
C ARG A 413 21.31 -17.47 27.57
N ASN A 414 22.08 -17.33 28.65
CA ASN A 414 23.52 -17.11 28.57
C ASN A 414 24.25 -18.26 27.90
N LYS A 415 23.90 -19.51 28.21
CA LYS A 415 24.46 -20.69 27.54
C LYS A 415 24.19 -20.66 26.05
N LEU A 416 22.94 -20.41 25.64
CA LEU A 416 22.53 -20.33 24.25
C LEU A 416 23.28 -19.21 23.49
N LEU A 417 23.44 -18.04 24.10
CA LEU A 417 24.19 -16.93 23.49
C LEU A 417 25.67 -17.27 23.29
N THR A 418 26.28 -18.01 24.21
CA THR A 418 27.66 -18.48 24.09
C THR A 418 27.79 -19.48 22.96
N GLU A 419 26.89 -20.47 22.84
CA GLU A 419 26.89 -21.47 21.77
C GLU A 419 26.66 -20.81 20.40
N LEU A 420 25.80 -19.79 20.33
CA LEU A 420 25.55 -19.03 19.11
C LEU A 420 26.79 -18.25 18.66
N LYS A 421 27.46 -17.59 19.59
CA LYS A 421 28.72 -16.84 19.37
C LYS A 421 29.86 -17.77 18.92
N ASN A 422 29.91 -19.00 19.44
CA ASN A 422 30.91 -19.97 19.08
C ASN A 422 30.64 -20.65 17.72
N GLY A 423 29.43 -20.51 17.16
CA GLY A 423 29.02 -21.08 15.89
C GLY A 423 28.50 -22.53 16.01
N ASN A 424 28.25 -23.02 17.21
CA ASN A 424 27.71 -24.36 17.46
C ASN A 424 26.22 -24.47 17.13
N ILE A 425 25.49 -23.30 17.12
CA ILE A 425 24.12 -23.20 16.68
C ILE A 425 24.12 -22.74 15.22
N GLN A 426 23.56 -23.52 14.31
CA GLN A 426 23.50 -23.25 12.88
C GLN A 426 22.23 -22.49 12.48
N LEU A 427 21.08 -22.81 13.11
CA LEU A 427 19.82 -22.14 12.88
C LEU A 427 19.22 -21.68 14.20
N VAL A 428 19.00 -20.38 14.37
CA VAL A 428 18.27 -19.82 15.50
C VAL A 428 16.92 -19.25 15.03
N ILE A 429 15.86 -19.65 15.72
CA ILE A 429 14.49 -19.16 15.44
C ILE A 429 14.00 -18.37 16.66
N GLY A 430 13.38 -17.22 16.42
CA GLY A 430 12.90 -16.40 17.52
C GLY A 430 12.15 -15.16 17.08
N THR A 431 11.95 -14.25 18.04
CA THR A 431 11.28 -12.96 17.84
C THR A 431 12.31 -11.81 17.76
N HIS A 432 11.87 -10.60 18.02
CA HIS A 432 12.72 -9.41 18.11
C HIS A 432 13.96 -9.58 19.04
N ALA A 433 13.96 -10.57 19.92
CA ALA A 433 15.11 -10.89 20.76
C ALA A 433 16.38 -11.20 19.96
N LEU A 434 16.28 -11.69 18.70
CA LEU A 434 17.41 -12.06 17.84
C LEU A 434 18.29 -10.88 17.44
N PHE A 435 17.77 -9.65 17.39
CA PHE A 435 18.55 -8.45 17.09
C PHE A 435 18.88 -7.61 18.33
N SER A 436 18.62 -8.11 19.55
CA SER A 436 19.03 -7.40 20.76
C SER A 436 20.56 -7.30 20.87
N HIS A 437 21.07 -6.23 21.53
CA HIS A 437 22.51 -5.95 21.60
C HIS A 437 23.36 -7.10 22.10
N ASN A 438 22.83 -7.92 23.00
CA ASN A 438 23.55 -9.04 23.62
C ASN A 438 23.69 -10.28 22.73
N VAL A 439 23.00 -10.32 21.60
CA VAL A 439 23.08 -11.46 20.66
C VAL A 439 24.23 -11.22 19.69
N GLN A 440 25.18 -12.14 19.68
CA GLN A 440 26.32 -12.15 18.75
C GLN A 440 26.36 -13.45 17.99
N TYR A 441 26.61 -13.36 16.69
CA TYR A 441 26.78 -14.51 15.80
C TYR A 441 28.25 -14.66 15.44
N LYS A 442 28.70 -15.87 15.21
CA LYS A 442 30.04 -16.12 14.66
C LYS A 442 30.10 -15.74 13.17
N ASP A 443 29.13 -16.19 12.38
CA ASP A 443 29.02 -15.92 10.94
C ASP A 443 27.55 -15.97 10.50
N LEU A 444 26.79 -14.91 10.78
CA LEU A 444 25.42 -14.81 10.28
C LEU A 444 25.43 -14.52 8.79
N ARG A 445 24.90 -15.45 7.99
CA ARG A 445 24.88 -15.37 6.52
C ARG A 445 23.50 -15.32 5.91
N LEU A 446 22.46 -15.64 6.66
CA LEU A 446 21.08 -15.54 6.21
C LEU A 446 20.17 -15.08 7.35
N ALA A 447 19.42 -14.02 7.08
CA ALA A 447 18.29 -13.58 7.90
C ALA A 447 16.98 -13.86 7.15
N VAL A 448 16.11 -14.67 7.74
CA VAL A 448 14.74 -14.93 7.23
C VAL A 448 13.77 -14.16 8.09
N ILE A 449 12.90 -13.35 7.48
CA ILE A 449 11.88 -12.56 8.19
C ILE A 449 10.50 -12.98 7.70
N ASP A 450 9.70 -13.57 8.59
CA ASP A 450 8.33 -13.96 8.29
C ASP A 450 7.35 -12.84 8.64
N GLU A 451 6.23 -12.73 7.90
CA GLU A 451 5.22 -11.68 8.04
C GLU A 451 5.82 -10.27 8.05
N GLN A 452 6.55 -9.95 6.98
CA GLN A 452 7.36 -8.74 6.85
C GLN A 452 6.65 -7.43 7.25
N HIS A 453 5.33 -7.34 7.04
CA HIS A 453 4.51 -6.16 7.35
C HIS A 453 4.48 -5.82 8.86
N ARG A 454 4.90 -6.75 9.73
CA ARG A 454 5.01 -6.58 11.18
C ARG A 454 6.38 -6.06 11.62
N PHE A 455 7.36 -5.96 10.71
CA PHE A 455 8.71 -5.50 11.01
C PHE A 455 9.05 -4.21 10.28
N GLY A 456 9.47 -3.19 11.03
CA GLY A 456 9.93 -1.91 10.48
C GLY A 456 11.31 -2.00 9.81
N VAL A 457 11.65 -0.99 9.00
CA VAL A 457 12.96 -0.89 8.31
C VAL A 457 14.13 -0.91 9.28
N LEU A 458 14.00 -0.24 10.44
CA LEU A 458 15.04 -0.20 11.47
C LEU A 458 15.36 -1.59 12.04
N GLN A 459 14.35 -2.42 12.23
CA GLN A 459 14.51 -3.79 12.73
C GLN A 459 15.19 -4.70 11.70
N ARG A 460 14.88 -4.53 10.43
CA ARG A 460 15.55 -5.25 9.33
C ARG A 460 17.03 -4.89 9.26
N ASN A 461 17.35 -3.62 9.32
CA ASN A 461 18.74 -3.15 9.33
C ASN A 461 19.50 -3.66 10.55
N ALA A 462 18.86 -3.70 11.72
CA ALA A 462 19.49 -4.18 12.95
C ALA A 462 19.94 -5.65 12.87
N ILE A 463 19.20 -6.54 12.19
CA ILE A 463 19.63 -7.94 12.01
C ILE A 463 20.74 -8.06 10.95
N LEU A 464 20.69 -7.26 9.88
CA LEU A 464 21.72 -7.28 8.84
C LEU A 464 23.07 -6.77 9.39
N GLU A 465 23.05 -5.72 10.21
CA GLU A 465 24.25 -5.20 10.88
C GLU A 465 24.92 -6.25 11.82
N LYS A 466 24.15 -7.19 12.39
CA LYS A 466 24.70 -8.30 13.20
C LYS A 466 25.63 -9.24 12.43
N GLY A 467 25.42 -9.39 11.14
CA GLY A 467 26.26 -10.24 10.30
C GLY A 467 27.24 -9.47 9.42
N ARG A 468 27.19 -8.13 9.45
CA ARG A 468 28.10 -7.29 8.63
C ARG A 468 29.52 -7.36 9.18
N ARG A 469 30.45 -7.78 8.35
CA ARG A 469 31.88 -7.85 8.70
C ARG A 469 32.74 -7.39 7.52
N ALA A 470 33.96 -6.87 7.82
CA ALA A 470 34.94 -6.59 6.80
C ALA A 470 35.36 -7.91 6.10
N ALA A 471 35.43 -7.91 4.78
CA ALA A 471 36.02 -9.02 4.05
C ALA A 471 37.52 -9.08 4.40
N ASP A 472 38.02 -10.23 4.87
CA ASP A 472 39.45 -10.45 5.06
C ASP A 472 40.14 -10.43 3.71
N THR A 473 40.43 -9.24 3.21
CA THR A 473 41.34 -9.07 2.08
C THR A 473 42.76 -9.11 2.61
N THR A 474 43.39 -10.28 2.53
CA THR A 474 44.85 -10.43 2.69
C THR A 474 45.62 -9.80 1.53
N ALA A 475 45.07 -8.87 0.81
CA ALA A 475 45.76 -8.03 -0.17
C ALA A 475 46.50 -6.92 0.58
N LYS A 476 47.83 -7.05 0.64
CA LYS A 476 48.74 -5.99 1.11
C LYS A 476 48.45 -4.70 0.32
N PRO A 477 48.36 -3.53 1.01
CA PRO A 477 48.18 -2.29 0.31
C PRO A 477 49.37 -2.06 -0.65
N HIS A 478 49.08 -1.96 -1.97
CA HIS A 478 50.03 -1.41 -2.92
C HIS A 478 50.09 0.08 -2.67
N VAL A 479 51.16 0.53 -2.11
CA VAL A 479 51.46 1.95 -1.97
C VAL A 479 51.96 2.46 -3.31
N ASP A 480 51.09 3.07 -4.10
CA ASP A 480 51.48 3.83 -5.25
C ASP A 480 52.11 5.16 -4.80
N SER A 481 53.28 5.44 -5.32
CA SER A 481 54.19 6.54 -4.99
C SER A 481 53.73 7.93 -5.48
N ALA A 482 52.41 8.13 -5.61
CA ALA A 482 51.83 9.44 -5.93
C ALA A 482 50.73 9.77 -4.92
N GLY A 483 51.06 10.42 -3.85
CA GLY A 483 50.34 10.93 -2.69
C GLY A 483 48.86 11.35 -2.81
N GLY A 484 48.01 10.53 -3.39
CA GLY A 484 46.56 10.66 -3.40
C GLY A 484 45.94 9.60 -2.48
N ALA A 485 45.37 9.98 -1.36
CA ALA A 485 44.57 9.10 -0.50
C ALA A 485 43.28 8.68 -1.22
N SER A 486 43.35 7.59 -1.97
CA SER A 486 42.12 6.87 -2.38
C SER A 486 41.51 6.21 -1.14
N VAL A 487 40.30 6.58 -0.80
CA VAL A 487 39.50 5.88 0.20
C VAL A 487 39.25 4.47 -0.35
N GLU A 488 40.08 3.50 0.08
CA GLU A 488 39.82 2.08 -0.20
C GLU A 488 38.47 1.72 0.39
N SER A 489 37.50 1.39 -0.45
CA SER A 489 36.24 0.81 -0.04
C SER A 489 36.54 -0.59 0.53
N THR A 490 36.63 -0.71 1.85
CA THR A 490 36.66 -2.00 2.52
C THR A 490 35.40 -2.76 2.11
N ALA A 491 35.56 -3.83 1.34
CA ALA A 491 34.46 -4.70 0.96
C ALA A 491 33.85 -5.30 2.24
N TYR A 492 32.58 -5.08 2.47
CA TYR A 492 31.86 -5.68 3.59
C TYR A 492 31.06 -6.86 3.12
N ILE A 493 31.11 -7.96 3.84
CA ILE A 493 30.21 -9.10 3.69
C ILE A 493 28.92 -8.75 4.44
N THR A 494 27.80 -8.72 3.70
CA THR A 494 26.47 -8.49 4.27
C THR A 494 25.69 -9.81 4.27
N PRO A 495 24.91 -10.13 5.32
CA PRO A 495 24.06 -11.31 5.31
C PRO A 495 23.01 -11.28 4.19
N ASN A 496 22.70 -12.44 3.65
CA ASN A 496 21.55 -12.63 2.77
C ASN A 496 20.25 -12.33 3.52
N LEU A 497 19.28 -11.71 2.86
CA LEU A 497 17.97 -11.37 3.40
C LEU A 497 16.87 -12.09 2.60
N LEU A 498 16.09 -12.92 3.28
CA LEU A 498 14.86 -13.52 2.75
C LEU A 498 13.67 -12.98 3.53
N MET A 499 12.79 -12.25 2.88
CA MET A 499 11.54 -11.76 3.46
C MET A 499 10.39 -12.61 2.95
N MET A 500 9.46 -12.97 3.83
CA MET A 500 8.27 -13.74 3.47
C MET A 500 7.00 -12.94 3.76
N SER A 501 6.01 -13.06 2.88
CA SER A 501 4.68 -12.48 3.09
C SER A 501 3.60 -13.52 2.82
N ALA A 502 2.67 -13.68 3.77
CA ALA A 502 1.49 -14.53 3.61
C ALA A 502 0.36 -13.82 2.87
N THR A 503 0.35 -12.49 2.86
CA THR A 503 -0.50 -11.73 1.96
C THR A 503 0.26 -11.46 0.68
N PRO A 504 -0.23 -11.94 -0.46
CA PRO A 504 0.31 -11.49 -1.72
C PRO A 504 0.22 -9.96 -1.79
N ILE A 505 1.34 -9.33 -2.09
CA ILE A 505 1.38 -7.88 -2.32
C ILE A 505 1.28 -7.72 -3.84
N PRO A 506 0.39 -6.87 -4.36
CA PRO A 506 0.35 -6.61 -5.79
C PRO A 506 1.75 -6.33 -6.34
N GLN A 507 2.07 -6.93 -7.48
CA GLN A 507 3.43 -6.91 -8.01
C GLN A 507 3.95 -5.48 -8.20
N THR A 508 3.07 -4.58 -8.67
CA THR A 508 3.37 -3.15 -8.81
C THR A 508 3.70 -2.48 -7.48
N LEU A 509 2.98 -2.81 -6.41
CA LEU A 509 3.24 -2.27 -5.09
C LEU A 509 4.50 -2.89 -4.46
N ALA A 510 4.73 -4.18 -4.66
CA ALA A 510 5.94 -4.85 -4.19
C ALA A 510 7.20 -4.20 -4.79
N LEU A 511 7.17 -3.88 -6.06
CA LEU A 511 8.27 -3.23 -6.78
C LEU A 511 8.43 -1.75 -6.42
N SER A 512 7.37 -1.07 -6.00
CA SER A 512 7.45 0.33 -5.56
C SER A 512 7.91 0.45 -4.11
N VAL A 513 7.45 -0.41 -3.22
CA VAL A 513 7.77 -0.34 -1.78
C VAL A 513 9.06 -1.09 -1.43
N PHE A 514 9.33 -2.18 -2.14
CA PHE A 514 10.47 -3.09 -1.91
C PHE A 514 11.32 -3.23 -3.17
N GLY A 515 11.45 -2.17 -3.94
CA GLY A 515 12.15 -2.18 -5.23
C GLY A 515 13.64 -2.51 -5.17
N ASP A 516 14.20 -2.60 -3.96
CA ASP A 516 15.55 -3.09 -3.66
C ASP A 516 15.60 -4.63 -3.46
N LEU A 517 14.44 -5.33 -3.47
CA LEU A 517 14.35 -6.77 -3.34
C LEU A 517 14.00 -7.45 -4.67
N ASP A 518 14.60 -8.60 -4.94
CA ASP A 518 14.09 -9.52 -5.97
C ASP A 518 12.82 -10.19 -5.46
N VAL A 519 11.86 -10.46 -6.35
CA VAL A 519 10.58 -11.05 -5.97
C VAL A 519 10.46 -12.46 -6.53
N SER A 520 10.21 -13.42 -5.64
CA SER A 520 9.84 -14.81 -6.00
C SER A 520 8.41 -15.09 -5.58
N VAL A 521 7.65 -15.74 -6.45
CA VAL A 521 6.21 -15.96 -6.25
C VAL A 521 5.89 -17.46 -6.33
N ILE A 522 5.19 -17.98 -5.30
CA ILE A 522 4.62 -19.34 -5.30
C ILE A 522 3.11 -19.17 -5.53
N LYS A 523 2.64 -19.42 -6.76
CA LYS A 523 1.22 -19.36 -7.14
C LYS A 523 0.53 -20.70 -6.92
N SER A 524 1.23 -21.81 -7.16
CA SER A 524 0.66 -23.14 -7.06
C SER A 524 0.46 -23.58 -5.61
N MET A 525 -0.72 -24.14 -5.33
CA MET A 525 -1.00 -24.79 -4.05
C MET A 525 -0.53 -26.24 -4.04
N PRO A 526 -0.07 -26.78 -2.87
CA PRO A 526 0.26 -28.18 -2.74
C PRO A 526 -0.92 -29.10 -3.12
N LEU A 527 -0.61 -30.24 -3.71
CA LEU A 527 -1.60 -31.25 -4.11
C LEU A 527 -2.43 -31.74 -2.90
N GLY A 528 -3.74 -31.92 -3.11
CA GLY A 528 -4.66 -32.46 -2.09
C GLY A 528 -5.37 -31.43 -1.22
N ARG A 529 -5.14 -30.13 -1.43
CA ARG A 529 -5.87 -29.07 -0.74
C ARG A 529 -7.18 -28.75 -1.49
N LEU A 530 -8.30 -28.80 -0.76
CA LEU A 530 -9.60 -28.43 -1.30
C LEU A 530 -9.83 -26.92 -1.19
N PRO A 531 -10.42 -26.27 -2.21
CA PRO A 531 -10.76 -24.84 -2.13
C PRO A 531 -11.80 -24.61 -1.05
N ILE A 532 -11.64 -23.52 -0.28
CA ILE A 532 -12.54 -23.15 0.82
C ILE A 532 -13.82 -22.56 0.21
N LYS A 533 -14.99 -23.07 0.62
CA LYS A 533 -16.29 -22.54 0.20
C LYS A 533 -16.65 -21.33 1.07
N THR A 534 -16.77 -20.17 0.43
CA THR A 534 -17.17 -18.92 1.10
C THR A 534 -18.67 -18.72 1.00
N HIS A 535 -19.31 -18.37 2.10
CA HIS A 535 -20.75 -18.14 2.22
C HIS A 535 -21.00 -16.73 2.76
N LEU A 536 -21.91 -15.99 2.12
CA LEU A 536 -22.37 -14.69 2.59
C LEU A 536 -23.70 -14.87 3.35
N THR A 537 -23.75 -14.43 4.60
CA THR A 537 -24.93 -14.55 5.46
C THR A 537 -25.31 -13.18 6.01
N LYS A 538 -26.56 -12.79 5.82
CA LYS A 538 -27.08 -11.54 6.39
C LYS A 538 -27.33 -11.71 7.88
N GLN A 539 -27.00 -10.70 8.68
CA GLN A 539 -27.33 -10.63 10.09
C GLN A 539 -28.85 -10.89 10.32
N GLY A 540 -29.18 -11.73 11.29
CA GLY A 540 -30.54 -12.25 11.55
C GLY A 540 -30.80 -13.63 10.93
N SER A 541 -29.86 -14.18 10.14
CA SER A 541 -29.97 -15.53 9.54
C SER A 541 -28.89 -16.49 10.07
N GLU A 542 -28.29 -16.18 11.22
CA GLU A 542 -27.17 -16.92 11.84
C GLU A 542 -27.53 -18.34 12.22
N GLU A 543 -28.82 -18.61 12.46
CA GLU A 543 -29.31 -19.93 12.87
C GLU A 543 -28.96 -21.03 11.85
N ASN A 544 -28.99 -20.68 10.55
CA ASN A 544 -28.57 -21.60 9.49
C ASN A 544 -27.07 -21.93 9.57
N VAL A 545 -26.26 -20.94 9.92
CA VAL A 545 -24.81 -21.11 10.12
C VAL A 545 -24.56 -22.00 11.35
N TYR A 546 -25.26 -21.75 12.46
CA TYR A 546 -25.12 -22.55 13.68
C TYR A 546 -25.54 -24.01 13.47
N ARG A 547 -26.60 -24.26 12.71
CA ARG A 547 -27.00 -25.63 12.32
C ARG A 547 -25.93 -26.33 11.50
N PHE A 548 -25.34 -25.62 10.53
CA PHE A 548 -24.26 -26.17 9.71
C PHE A 548 -23.03 -26.48 10.56
N VAL A 549 -22.57 -25.54 11.38
CA VAL A 549 -21.43 -25.73 12.29
C VAL A 549 -21.68 -26.91 13.21
N ARG A 550 -22.89 -27.07 13.77
CA ARG A 550 -23.25 -28.21 14.63
C ARG A 550 -23.10 -29.54 13.90
N ALA A 551 -23.51 -29.62 12.64
CA ALA A 551 -23.35 -30.84 11.84
C ALA A 551 -21.85 -31.18 11.59
N GLU A 552 -21.00 -30.22 11.44
CA GLU A 552 -19.55 -30.43 11.35
C GLU A 552 -18.94 -30.87 12.69
N LEU A 553 -19.36 -30.24 13.78
CA LEU A 553 -18.91 -30.61 15.13
C LEU A 553 -19.31 -32.04 15.50
N GLN A 554 -20.52 -32.52 15.09
CA GLN A 554 -20.95 -33.91 15.25
C GLN A 554 -20.05 -34.93 14.55
N GLN A 555 -19.38 -34.50 13.46
CA GLN A 555 -18.37 -35.30 12.75
C GLN A 555 -16.97 -35.22 13.41
N GLY A 556 -16.85 -34.60 14.59
CA GLY A 556 -15.60 -34.43 15.30
C GLY A 556 -14.71 -33.27 14.75
N ARG A 557 -15.26 -32.37 13.93
CA ARG A 557 -14.58 -31.21 13.42
C ARG A 557 -14.55 -30.07 14.45
N GLN A 558 -13.84 -28.98 14.07
CA GLN A 558 -13.71 -27.80 14.93
C GLN A 558 -14.06 -26.53 14.16
N ALA A 559 -14.45 -25.49 14.91
CA ALA A 559 -14.86 -24.20 14.34
C ALA A 559 -14.21 -23.01 15.03
N TYR A 560 -13.92 -21.98 14.22
CA TYR A 560 -13.56 -20.65 14.69
C TYR A 560 -14.76 -19.71 14.58
N PHE A 561 -14.95 -18.86 15.61
CA PHE A 561 -15.85 -17.71 15.58
C PHE A 561 -15.04 -16.45 15.83
N VAL A 562 -15.00 -15.54 14.87
CA VAL A 562 -14.16 -14.34 14.92
C VAL A 562 -15.04 -13.09 14.97
N TYR A 563 -14.75 -12.23 15.94
CA TYR A 563 -15.43 -10.96 16.19
C TYR A 563 -14.46 -9.78 16.04
N PRO A 564 -14.91 -8.62 15.52
CA PRO A 564 -14.05 -7.42 15.47
C PRO A 564 -13.70 -6.95 16.89
N LEU A 565 -12.50 -6.40 17.06
CA LEU A 565 -12.07 -5.78 18.31
C LEU A 565 -12.90 -4.52 18.55
N ILE A 566 -13.52 -4.39 19.72
CA ILE A 566 -14.22 -3.16 20.13
C ILE A 566 -13.26 -2.40 21.04
N GLU A 567 -12.82 -1.21 20.60
CA GLU A 567 -12.08 -0.30 21.48
C GLU A 567 -13.00 0.24 22.58
N GLN A 568 -12.55 0.11 23.84
CA GLN A 568 -13.27 0.66 24.99
C GLN A 568 -13.27 2.19 24.91
N GLY A 569 -14.41 2.79 24.61
CA GLY A 569 -14.59 4.25 24.58
C GLY A 569 -15.78 4.73 23.73
N GLU A 570 -16.33 3.89 22.90
CA GLU A 570 -17.51 4.26 22.09
C GLU A 570 -18.75 3.61 22.69
N THR A 571 -19.56 4.40 23.39
CA THR A 571 -20.86 3.95 23.91
C THR A 571 -21.83 3.74 22.74
N ASP A 572 -22.62 2.67 22.81
CA ASP A 572 -23.62 2.28 21.79
C ASP A 572 -24.64 3.37 21.45
N GLU A 573 -24.79 4.40 22.29
CA GLU A 573 -25.73 5.49 22.11
C GLU A 573 -25.29 6.53 21.07
N GLU A 574 -23.98 6.72 20.83
CA GLU A 574 -23.47 7.73 19.89
C GLU A 574 -23.50 7.31 18.41
N ARG A 575 -23.67 6.02 18.11
CA ARG A 575 -23.67 5.46 16.74
C ARG A 575 -24.99 4.85 16.27
N GLY A 576 -26.11 5.24 16.85
CA GLY A 576 -27.42 4.90 16.28
C GLY A 576 -27.82 3.43 16.41
N GLY A 577 -27.60 2.79 17.55
CA GLY A 577 -28.32 1.56 17.96
C GLY A 577 -27.98 0.28 17.18
N THR A 578 -26.81 0.16 16.56
CA THR A 578 -26.33 -1.11 16.00
C THR A 578 -25.46 -1.81 17.04
N GLY A 579 -26.08 -2.56 17.98
CA GLY A 579 -25.40 -3.31 19.03
C GLY A 579 -24.34 -4.24 18.46
N LEU A 580 -23.06 -3.88 18.61
CA LEU A 580 -21.92 -4.72 18.29
C LEU A 580 -21.83 -5.82 19.36
N LYS A 581 -21.97 -7.06 18.93
CA LYS A 581 -21.76 -8.21 19.80
C LYS A 581 -20.28 -8.26 20.19
N SER A 582 -19.97 -8.09 21.48
CA SER A 582 -18.60 -8.27 21.96
C SER A 582 -18.20 -9.74 21.93
N ALA A 583 -16.92 -10.05 21.77
CA ALA A 583 -16.43 -11.44 21.76
C ALA A 583 -16.79 -12.15 23.09
N GLU A 584 -16.78 -11.46 24.21
CA GLU A 584 -17.14 -12.00 25.53
C GLU A 584 -18.63 -12.35 25.64
N GLN A 585 -19.51 -11.43 25.21
CA GLN A 585 -20.95 -11.69 25.20
C GLN A 585 -21.31 -12.85 24.28
N MET A 586 -20.65 -12.92 23.13
CA MET A 586 -20.89 -14.01 22.19
C MET A 586 -20.31 -15.33 22.65
N TYR A 587 -19.19 -15.33 23.36
CA TYR A 587 -18.67 -16.52 24.01
C TYR A 587 -19.71 -17.07 25.00
N GLU A 588 -20.30 -16.24 25.85
CA GLU A 588 -21.36 -16.66 26.76
C GLU A 588 -22.62 -17.18 26.04
N PHE A 589 -23.03 -16.48 24.99
CA PHE A 589 -24.17 -16.87 24.18
C PHE A 589 -23.95 -18.21 23.48
N LEU A 590 -22.81 -18.37 22.81
CA LEU A 590 -22.47 -19.61 22.10
C LEU A 590 -22.32 -20.79 23.08
N SER A 591 -21.64 -20.61 24.21
CA SER A 591 -21.39 -21.68 25.17
C SER A 591 -22.62 -22.10 25.94
N LYS A 592 -23.52 -21.14 26.32
CA LYS A 592 -24.67 -21.44 27.17
C LYS A 592 -25.97 -21.76 26.40
N LYS A 593 -26.16 -21.13 25.21
CA LYS A 593 -27.43 -21.23 24.48
C LYS A 593 -27.32 -22.01 23.17
N ILE A 594 -26.23 -21.81 22.39
CA ILE A 594 -26.17 -22.41 21.06
C ILE A 594 -25.49 -23.78 21.08
N PHE A 595 -24.33 -23.89 21.73
CA PHE A 595 -23.51 -25.12 21.74
C PHE A 595 -23.17 -25.59 23.15
N PRO A 596 -24.20 -25.79 24.06
CA PRO A 596 -23.93 -26.20 25.44
C PRO A 596 -23.29 -27.59 25.54
N GLU A 597 -23.43 -28.41 24.50
CA GLU A 597 -22.86 -29.76 24.40
C GLU A 597 -21.37 -29.81 24.01
N TYR A 598 -20.78 -28.66 23.58
CA TYR A 598 -19.40 -28.59 23.14
C TYR A 598 -18.57 -27.65 24.01
N LYS A 599 -17.28 -27.92 24.11
CA LYS A 599 -16.36 -27.04 24.83
C LYS A 599 -16.01 -25.83 23.96
N VAL A 600 -16.56 -24.69 24.36
CA VAL A 600 -16.27 -23.36 23.77
C VAL A 600 -15.21 -22.66 24.62
N THR A 601 -14.25 -21.97 24.02
CA THR A 601 -13.23 -21.19 24.73
C THR A 601 -13.00 -19.87 24.02
N LEU A 602 -12.73 -18.81 24.78
CA LEU A 602 -12.44 -17.47 24.28
C LEU A 602 -10.92 -17.24 24.28
N ILE A 603 -10.41 -16.61 23.20
CA ILE A 603 -9.02 -16.15 23.11
C ILE A 603 -8.96 -14.71 22.59
N HIS A 604 -8.19 -13.84 23.26
CA HIS A 604 -7.98 -12.45 22.86
C HIS A 604 -6.61 -11.94 23.31
N SER A 605 -6.18 -10.76 22.86
CA SER A 605 -4.85 -10.20 23.10
C SER A 605 -4.53 -9.86 24.56
N LYS A 606 -5.54 -9.74 25.44
CA LYS A 606 -5.34 -9.42 26.86
C LYS A 606 -5.05 -10.67 27.73
N ILE A 607 -5.21 -11.88 27.21
CA ILE A 607 -4.89 -13.13 27.90
C ILE A 607 -3.35 -13.29 27.89
N GLU A 608 -2.78 -13.77 29.00
CA GLU A 608 -1.34 -14.04 29.07
C GLU A 608 -0.87 -15.05 28.02
N GLU A 609 0.32 -14.86 27.47
CA GLU A 609 0.85 -15.70 26.38
C GLU A 609 0.92 -17.20 26.75
N ASN A 610 1.17 -17.52 28.02
CA ASN A 610 1.19 -18.89 28.51
C ASN A 610 -0.20 -19.55 28.44
N GLU A 611 -1.22 -18.82 28.82
CA GLU A 611 -2.60 -19.26 28.78
C GLU A 611 -3.10 -19.36 27.34
N GLN A 612 -2.79 -18.37 26.47
CA GLN A 612 -3.11 -18.45 25.05
C GLN A 612 -2.53 -19.72 24.42
N ARG A 613 -1.28 -20.05 24.76
CA ARG A 613 -0.59 -21.25 24.29
C ARG A 613 -1.30 -22.53 24.77
N GLU A 614 -1.70 -22.57 26.02
CA GLU A 614 -2.40 -23.74 26.58
C GLU A 614 -3.77 -23.94 25.90
N ILE A 615 -4.52 -22.85 25.68
CA ILE A 615 -5.78 -22.88 24.93
C ILE A 615 -5.56 -23.41 23.51
N MET A 616 -4.54 -22.91 22.81
CA MET A 616 -4.23 -23.35 21.44
C MET A 616 -3.77 -24.81 21.39
N ALA A 617 -2.99 -25.26 22.37
CA ALA A 617 -2.60 -26.66 22.46
C ALA A 617 -3.80 -27.59 22.70
N GLN A 618 -4.74 -27.20 23.57
CA GLN A 618 -5.98 -27.92 23.81
C GLN A 618 -6.89 -27.93 22.57
N PHE A 619 -6.96 -26.82 21.83
CA PHE A 619 -7.72 -26.73 20.59
C PHE A 619 -7.10 -27.62 19.51
N ASN A 620 -5.79 -27.58 19.31
CA ASN A 620 -5.10 -28.45 18.35
C ASN A 620 -5.25 -29.97 18.72
N ALA A 621 -5.30 -30.30 20.01
CA ALA A 621 -5.54 -31.65 20.51
C ALA A 621 -7.04 -32.08 20.46
N ASN A 622 -7.93 -31.27 19.87
CA ASN A 622 -9.37 -31.48 19.78
C ASN A 622 -10.06 -31.59 21.15
N LYS A 623 -9.48 -31.04 22.22
CA LYS A 623 -10.10 -30.94 23.53
C LYS A 623 -11.06 -29.75 23.65
N ILE A 624 -10.93 -28.78 22.78
CA ILE A 624 -11.81 -27.64 22.58
C ILE A 624 -12.36 -27.76 21.15
N GLN A 625 -13.68 -27.65 20.97
CA GLN A 625 -14.34 -27.80 19.67
C GLN A 625 -14.61 -26.45 19.00
N ILE A 626 -14.86 -25.41 19.79
CA ILE A 626 -15.15 -24.07 19.28
C ILE A 626 -14.21 -23.06 19.93
N LEU A 627 -13.52 -22.28 19.10
CA LEU A 627 -12.67 -21.18 19.54
C LEU A 627 -13.30 -19.85 19.14
N VAL A 628 -13.72 -19.06 20.13
CA VAL A 628 -14.19 -17.69 19.95
C VAL A 628 -12.98 -16.78 20.05
N ALA A 629 -12.77 -15.88 19.09
CA ALA A 629 -11.57 -15.09 19.02
C ALA A 629 -11.82 -13.67 18.49
N THR A 630 -10.89 -12.78 18.80
CA THR A 630 -10.74 -11.50 18.11
C THR A 630 -9.65 -11.62 17.00
N SER A 631 -9.11 -10.52 16.53
CA SER A 631 -8.04 -10.47 15.51
C SER A 631 -6.76 -11.27 15.86
N VAL A 632 -6.61 -11.75 17.08
CA VAL A 632 -5.44 -12.56 17.52
C VAL A 632 -5.26 -13.84 16.69
N VAL A 633 -6.35 -14.38 16.11
CA VAL A 633 -6.28 -15.60 15.26
C VAL A 633 -5.70 -15.31 13.87
N GLU A 634 -5.48 -14.05 13.50
CA GLU A 634 -4.74 -13.70 12.28
C GLU A 634 -3.31 -14.27 12.31
N VAL A 635 -2.76 -14.56 13.50
CA VAL A 635 -1.37 -14.96 13.67
C VAL A 635 -1.24 -16.48 13.92
N GLY A 636 -0.89 -17.20 12.89
CA GLY A 636 0.12 -18.25 12.86
C GLY A 636 -0.24 -19.70 13.25
N VAL A 637 -1.35 -20.09 13.85
CA VAL A 637 -1.51 -21.50 14.27
C VAL A 637 -2.31 -22.33 13.29
N ASP A 638 -1.74 -23.47 12.89
CA ASP A 638 -2.33 -24.46 11.99
C ASP A 638 -3.13 -25.51 12.78
N VAL A 639 -4.44 -25.58 12.53
CA VAL A 639 -5.31 -26.62 13.09
C VAL A 639 -6.00 -27.37 11.94
N PRO A 640 -5.44 -28.51 11.49
CA PRO A 640 -5.97 -29.24 10.33
C PRO A 640 -7.41 -29.72 10.47
N ASN A 641 -7.88 -29.92 11.71
CA ASN A 641 -9.25 -30.38 12.01
C ASN A 641 -10.30 -29.27 12.01
N ALA A 642 -9.88 -28.00 11.95
CA ALA A 642 -10.83 -26.86 11.89
C ALA A 642 -11.34 -26.69 10.45
N THR A 643 -12.62 -26.99 10.24
CA THR A 643 -13.30 -26.91 8.93
C THR A 643 -14.22 -25.72 8.78
N CYS A 644 -14.63 -25.08 9.87
CA CYS A 644 -15.51 -23.92 9.85
C CYS A 644 -14.84 -22.65 10.37
N MET A 645 -14.95 -21.58 9.59
CA MET A 645 -14.60 -20.21 9.99
C MET A 645 -15.86 -19.35 9.91
N VAL A 646 -16.29 -18.78 11.01
CA VAL A 646 -17.42 -17.85 11.08
C VAL A 646 -16.90 -16.47 11.47
N ILE A 647 -17.09 -15.48 10.61
CA ILE A 647 -16.63 -14.10 10.83
C ILE A 647 -17.85 -13.20 10.95
N GLU A 648 -18.05 -12.66 12.15
CA GLU A 648 -19.14 -11.73 12.45
C GLU A 648 -18.74 -10.29 12.08
N HIS A 649 -19.69 -9.51 11.61
CA HIS A 649 -19.46 -8.14 11.13
C HIS A 649 -18.31 -8.06 10.11
N ALA A 650 -18.34 -8.97 9.13
CA ALA A 650 -17.27 -9.11 8.15
C ALA A 650 -16.98 -7.82 7.38
N GLU A 651 -17.95 -6.92 7.22
CA GLU A 651 -17.79 -5.61 6.60
C GLU A 651 -16.81 -4.68 7.34
N ARG A 652 -16.49 -4.95 8.60
CA ARG A 652 -15.56 -4.13 9.41
C ARG A 652 -14.11 -4.56 9.27
N PHE A 653 -13.87 -5.73 8.74
CA PHE A 653 -12.52 -6.22 8.49
C PHE A 653 -12.00 -5.71 7.15
N GLY A 654 -10.69 -5.47 7.07
CA GLY A 654 -10.00 -5.26 5.80
C GLY A 654 -10.01 -6.54 4.95
N LEU A 655 -9.93 -6.40 3.63
CA LEU A 655 -10.01 -7.53 2.71
C LEU A 655 -8.83 -8.51 2.91
N ALA A 656 -7.63 -8.00 3.14
CA ALA A 656 -6.46 -8.81 3.49
C ALA A 656 -6.64 -9.62 4.79
N ALA A 657 -7.23 -9.02 5.85
CA ALA A 657 -7.49 -9.70 7.11
C ALA A 657 -8.54 -10.82 6.92
N LEU A 658 -9.62 -10.55 6.19
CA LEU A 658 -10.62 -11.57 5.85
C LEU A 658 -10.01 -12.74 5.07
N HIS A 659 -9.10 -12.47 4.13
CA HIS A 659 -8.40 -13.51 3.39
C HIS A 659 -7.49 -14.35 4.29
N GLN A 660 -6.73 -13.71 5.18
CA GLN A 660 -5.90 -14.41 6.17
C GLN A 660 -6.72 -15.30 7.11
N LEU A 661 -7.84 -14.77 7.64
CA LEU A 661 -8.76 -15.53 8.48
C LEU A 661 -9.36 -16.72 7.74
N ARG A 662 -9.82 -16.51 6.48
CA ARG A 662 -10.30 -17.61 5.63
C ARG A 662 -9.22 -18.70 5.47
N GLY A 663 -7.97 -18.31 5.27
CA GLY A 663 -6.85 -19.23 5.12
C GLY A 663 -6.48 -20.04 6.37
N ARG A 664 -7.08 -19.76 7.55
CA ARG A 664 -6.88 -20.55 8.79
C ARG A 664 -7.60 -21.89 8.78
N VAL A 665 -8.58 -22.05 7.93
CA VAL A 665 -9.24 -23.34 7.66
C VAL A 665 -8.80 -23.90 6.32
N GLY A 666 -9.19 -25.13 5.98
CA GLY A 666 -8.79 -25.76 4.71
C GLY A 666 -7.37 -26.31 4.68
N ARG A 667 -6.81 -26.64 5.84
CA ARG A 667 -5.45 -27.21 5.98
C ARG A 667 -5.46 -28.74 6.17
N GLY A 668 -6.66 -29.32 6.30
CA GLY A 668 -6.89 -30.75 6.40
C GLY A 668 -7.38 -31.37 5.07
N LYS A 669 -7.76 -32.63 5.14
CA LYS A 669 -8.31 -33.43 4.02
C LYS A 669 -9.80 -33.15 3.77
N PHE A 670 -10.45 -32.34 4.62
CA PHE A 670 -11.89 -32.16 4.61
C PHE A 670 -12.26 -30.82 3.98
N GLN A 671 -13.45 -30.80 3.33
CA GLN A 671 -13.99 -29.57 2.79
C GLN A 671 -14.17 -28.53 3.90
N SER A 672 -13.67 -27.33 3.72
CA SER A 672 -13.79 -26.25 4.69
C SER A 672 -14.68 -25.12 4.20
N HIS A 673 -15.31 -24.45 5.15
CA HIS A 673 -16.33 -23.44 4.93
C HIS A 673 -16.00 -22.16 5.69
N CYS A 674 -16.15 -21.01 5.02
CA CYS A 674 -16.00 -19.70 5.61
C CYS A 674 -17.34 -18.95 5.50
N PHE A 675 -17.93 -18.58 6.63
CA PHE A 675 -19.17 -17.82 6.71
C PHE A 675 -18.87 -16.37 7.06
N LEU A 676 -19.26 -15.45 6.18
CA LEU A 676 -19.13 -14.02 6.37
C LEU A 676 -20.50 -13.45 6.74
N ILE A 677 -20.67 -13.11 8.01
CA ILE A 677 -21.93 -12.54 8.52
C ILE A 677 -21.79 -11.01 8.45
N TYR A 678 -22.72 -10.36 7.76
CA TYR A 678 -22.69 -8.92 7.50
C TYR A 678 -23.98 -8.21 7.92
N SER A 679 -23.87 -6.93 8.29
CA SER A 679 -25.00 -6.10 8.71
C SER A 679 -25.90 -5.69 7.53
N ALA A 680 -27.15 -5.34 7.82
CA ALA A 680 -28.11 -4.90 6.79
C ALA A 680 -27.72 -3.58 6.11
N LYS A 681 -26.92 -2.74 6.80
CA LYS A 681 -26.44 -1.45 6.29
C LYS A 681 -24.99 -1.60 5.85
N LEU A 682 -24.77 -1.93 4.59
CA LEU A 682 -23.43 -2.00 3.96
C LEU A 682 -23.13 -0.71 3.22
N THR A 683 -21.88 -0.23 3.37
CA THR A 683 -21.31 0.78 2.46
C THR A 683 -20.99 0.14 1.10
N GLU A 684 -20.87 0.91 0.05
CA GLU A 684 -20.50 0.38 -1.29
C GLU A 684 -19.13 -0.31 -1.23
N ASP A 685 -18.15 0.24 -0.51
CA ASP A 685 -16.84 -0.39 -0.31
C ASP A 685 -16.94 -1.70 0.47
N GLY A 686 -17.82 -1.77 1.48
CA GLY A 686 -18.10 -3.00 2.21
C GLY A 686 -18.68 -4.10 1.32
N LYS A 687 -19.62 -3.75 0.42
CA LYS A 687 -20.17 -4.68 -0.57
C LYS A 687 -19.10 -5.18 -1.53
N ALA A 688 -18.26 -4.26 -2.04
CA ALA A 688 -17.20 -4.61 -2.98
C ALA A 688 -16.18 -5.58 -2.35
N ARG A 689 -15.77 -5.34 -1.08
CA ARG A 689 -14.87 -6.24 -0.34
C ARG A 689 -15.44 -7.63 -0.16
N LEU A 690 -16.67 -7.74 0.32
CA LEU A 690 -17.33 -9.03 0.52
C LEU A 690 -17.53 -9.79 -0.78
N LYS A 691 -17.88 -9.07 -1.86
CA LYS A 691 -18.02 -9.62 -3.21
C LYS A 691 -16.71 -10.20 -3.73
N ALA A 692 -15.60 -9.46 -3.64
CA ALA A 692 -14.28 -9.91 -4.06
C ALA A 692 -13.87 -11.22 -3.37
N LEU A 693 -14.09 -11.31 -2.05
CA LEU A 693 -13.75 -12.51 -1.27
C LEU A 693 -14.68 -13.71 -1.57
N TYR A 694 -15.92 -13.46 -1.96
CA TYR A 694 -16.87 -14.49 -2.36
C TYR A 694 -16.56 -15.06 -3.76
N GLU A 695 -16.20 -14.20 -4.70
CA GLU A 695 -15.95 -14.56 -6.10
C GLU A 695 -14.59 -15.22 -6.33
N SER A 696 -13.59 -14.91 -5.49
CA SER A 696 -12.23 -15.42 -5.68
C SER A 696 -11.65 -16.07 -4.42
N THR A 697 -10.90 -17.15 -4.66
CA THR A 697 -10.01 -17.76 -3.66
C THR A 697 -8.54 -17.37 -3.88
N ASP A 698 -8.22 -16.71 -4.98
CA ASP A 698 -6.87 -16.27 -5.33
C ASP A 698 -6.45 -15.08 -4.47
N GLY A 699 -5.42 -15.28 -3.65
CA GLY A 699 -4.89 -14.25 -2.76
C GLY A 699 -4.29 -13.06 -3.51
N PHE A 700 -3.75 -13.24 -4.73
CA PHE A 700 -3.20 -12.15 -5.55
C PHE A 700 -4.31 -11.24 -6.06
N PHE A 701 -5.38 -11.81 -6.60
CA PHE A 701 -6.57 -11.05 -7.00
C PHE A 701 -7.16 -10.26 -5.83
N ILE A 702 -7.28 -10.91 -4.66
CA ILE A 702 -7.81 -10.26 -3.45
C ILE A 702 -6.94 -9.09 -3.01
N ALA A 703 -5.61 -9.22 -3.10
CA ALA A 703 -4.69 -8.16 -2.77
C ALA A 703 -4.77 -6.97 -3.74
N GLU A 704 -4.96 -7.22 -5.04
CA GLU A 704 -5.17 -6.17 -6.04
C GLU A 704 -6.47 -5.42 -5.78
N GLU A 705 -7.56 -6.13 -5.46
CA GLU A 705 -8.83 -5.52 -5.10
C GLU A 705 -8.76 -4.73 -3.78
N ASP A 706 -8.04 -5.23 -2.77
CA ASP A 706 -7.82 -4.48 -1.51
C ASP A 706 -7.10 -3.14 -1.77
N LEU A 707 -6.08 -3.17 -2.62
CA LEU A 707 -5.34 -1.98 -3.03
C LEU A 707 -6.23 -1.00 -3.82
N ARG A 708 -7.05 -1.51 -4.74
CA ARG A 708 -7.97 -0.70 -5.53
C ARG A 708 -9.03 0.01 -4.66
N LEU A 709 -9.54 -0.69 -3.63
CA LEU A 709 -10.59 -0.19 -2.75
C LEU A 709 -10.09 0.79 -1.69
N ARG A 710 -8.89 0.56 -1.13
CA ARG A 710 -8.30 1.46 -0.12
C ARG A 710 -7.65 2.69 -0.72
N GLY A 711 -7.21 2.57 -1.96
CA GLY A 711 -6.28 3.53 -2.55
C GLY A 711 -4.86 3.38 -1.99
N PRO A 712 -3.85 3.87 -2.73
CA PRO A 712 -2.43 3.66 -2.40
C PRO A 712 -1.94 4.46 -1.19
N GLY A 713 -2.62 5.54 -0.82
CA GLY A 713 -2.20 6.42 0.28
C GLY A 713 -2.19 5.75 1.66
N GLU A 714 -3.13 4.83 1.92
CA GLU A 714 -3.18 4.08 3.19
C GLU A 714 -2.19 2.91 3.24
N VAL A 715 -1.89 2.30 2.09
CA VAL A 715 -1.01 1.12 2.02
C VAL A 715 0.46 1.50 2.11
N LEU A 716 0.83 2.65 1.58
CA LEU A 716 2.21 3.16 1.61
C LEU A 716 2.65 3.64 3.00
N GLY A 717 1.75 3.69 3.99
CA GLY A 717 1.98 4.08 5.39
C GLY A 717 3.26 4.90 5.57
N VAL A 718 3.16 6.20 5.37
CA VAL A 718 4.26 7.18 5.22
C VAL A 718 5.37 7.07 6.29
N GLN A 719 5.10 6.38 7.40
CA GLN A 719 6.06 6.22 8.51
C GLN A 719 6.87 4.91 8.48
N GLN A 720 6.51 3.91 7.67
CA GLN A 720 7.18 2.59 7.74
C GLN A 720 8.36 2.41 6.78
N SER A 721 8.45 3.20 5.70
CA SER A 721 9.41 2.91 4.64
C SER A 721 10.76 3.62 4.75
N GLY A 722 10.86 4.73 5.49
CA GLY A 722 12.08 5.57 5.48
C GLY A 722 12.43 6.08 4.08
N TYR A 723 11.50 5.97 3.12
CA TYR A 723 11.62 6.45 1.74
C TYR A 723 11.14 7.90 1.62
N LEU A 724 11.49 8.55 0.52
CA LEU A 724 10.92 9.83 0.13
C LEU A 724 9.39 9.74 0.12
N THR A 725 8.74 10.64 0.82
CA THR A 725 7.28 10.82 0.73
C THR A 725 6.95 11.29 -0.68
N LEU A 726 6.25 10.47 -1.45
CA LEU A 726 5.70 10.88 -2.73
C LEU A 726 4.58 11.89 -2.48
N SER A 727 4.61 13.01 -3.19
CA SER A 727 3.67 14.12 -2.97
C SER A 727 2.55 14.16 -4.00
N ILE A 728 2.83 13.77 -5.24
CA ILE A 728 1.91 13.80 -6.38
C ILE A 728 1.80 12.45 -7.08
N ALA A 729 2.87 11.68 -7.10
CA ALA A 729 2.93 10.39 -7.75
C ALA A 729 2.26 9.31 -6.90
N ASP A 730 1.59 8.40 -7.57
CA ASP A 730 0.97 7.23 -7.01
C ASP A 730 1.50 5.98 -7.75
N PRO A 731 2.34 5.16 -7.10
CA PRO A 731 3.02 4.05 -7.77
C PRO A 731 2.08 3.03 -8.41
N VAL A 732 0.82 2.94 -7.96
CA VAL A 732 -0.17 2.01 -8.50
C VAL A 732 -0.91 2.62 -9.66
N ARG A 733 -1.48 3.81 -9.46
CA ARG A 733 -2.18 4.54 -10.51
C ARG A 733 -1.23 4.88 -11.67
N ASP A 734 0.01 5.28 -11.35
CA ASP A 734 0.99 5.77 -12.29
C ASP A 734 2.02 4.68 -12.66
N ALA A 735 1.65 3.38 -12.56
CA ALA A 735 2.54 2.23 -12.78
C ALA A 735 3.24 2.26 -14.16
N ALA A 736 2.55 2.70 -15.21
CA ALA A 736 3.13 2.84 -16.54
C ALA A 736 4.28 3.87 -16.56
N ILE A 737 4.08 5.02 -15.90
CA ILE A 737 5.12 6.07 -15.77
C ILE A 737 6.28 5.56 -14.91
N MET A 738 5.97 4.80 -13.85
CA MET A 738 6.99 4.25 -12.95
C MET A 738 7.92 3.27 -13.67
N ASN A 739 7.40 2.41 -14.56
CA ASN A 739 8.22 1.48 -15.34
C ASN A 739 9.21 2.23 -16.24
N VAL A 740 8.74 3.26 -16.92
CA VAL A 740 9.61 4.11 -17.75
C VAL A 740 10.66 4.83 -16.91
N ALA A 741 10.24 5.44 -15.80
CA ALA A 741 11.12 6.15 -14.88
C ALA A 741 12.21 5.23 -14.28
N ARG A 742 11.86 3.97 -13.98
CA ARG A 742 12.80 2.95 -13.48
C ARG A 742 13.85 2.61 -14.54
N THR A 743 13.43 2.34 -15.77
CA THR A 743 14.36 2.02 -16.86
C THR A 743 15.38 3.14 -17.04
N GLU A 744 14.92 4.39 -17.11
CA GLU A 744 15.81 5.56 -17.26
C GLU A 744 16.73 5.74 -16.03
N ALA A 745 16.20 5.54 -14.83
CA ALA A 745 16.98 5.65 -13.59
C ALA A 745 18.11 4.62 -13.55
N PHE A 746 17.83 3.37 -13.89
CA PHE A 746 18.82 2.29 -13.86
C PHE A 746 19.83 2.43 -15.00
N GLU A 747 19.42 2.88 -16.19
CA GLU A 747 20.37 3.24 -17.26
C GLU A 747 21.31 4.37 -16.84
N TYR A 748 20.78 5.39 -16.17
CA TYR A 748 21.59 6.48 -15.63
C TYR A 748 22.60 5.97 -14.60
N ILE A 749 22.18 5.09 -13.67
CA ILE A 749 23.08 4.51 -12.66
C ILE A 749 24.16 3.65 -13.32
N ARG A 750 23.83 2.81 -14.30
CA ARG A 750 24.83 1.99 -15.04
C ARG A 750 25.87 2.86 -15.73
N ARG A 751 25.48 4.03 -16.27
CA ARG A 751 26.42 4.99 -16.90
C ARG A 751 27.32 5.70 -15.90
N THR A 752 26.79 6.06 -14.72
CA THR A 752 27.52 6.82 -13.70
C THR A 752 28.35 5.96 -12.77
N HIS A 753 28.06 4.67 -12.67
CA HIS A 753 28.75 3.69 -11.84
C HIS A 753 29.20 2.49 -12.72
N PRO A 754 30.20 2.68 -13.60
CA PRO A 754 30.69 1.62 -14.48
C PRO A 754 31.37 0.53 -13.64
N GLY A 755 30.70 -0.59 -13.42
CA GLY A 755 31.13 -1.72 -12.58
C GLY A 755 29.95 -2.48 -11.98
N CYS A 756 28.74 -1.99 -12.23
CA CYS A 756 27.48 -2.59 -11.74
C CYS A 756 26.85 -3.50 -12.80
#